data_445b4b105299efeb88a86314c8fb20e2
#
_entry.id   445b4b105299efeb88a86314c8fb20e2
#
_cell.length_a   1.000
_cell.length_b   1.000
_cell.length_c   1.000
_cell.angle_alpha   90.00
_cell.angle_beta   90.00
_cell.angle_gamma   90.00
#
_symmetry.space_group_name_H-M   'P 1'
#
loop_
_entity.id
_entity.type
_entity.pdbx_description
1 polymer ?
#
loop_
_entity_poly.entity_id
_entity_poly.type
_entity_poly.pdbx_seq_one_letter_code
_entity_poly.pdbx_strand_id
1 'polypeptide(L)'
;MLSQILPQMMPMTTSLINYLLIDIETYSSVDLSKCGVFKYSESSDFKVLLFGYSINGEEVQVVDLASGEPIPHFVISSLKDDNVTKYAYNASFERVCLSRYLGLSKDEFLNPASWKCHMVWSAYLGLPLSLKGVGKVLNLDSQKMEEGKELIRYFCVPNKEGKQNTPDVSPSKWELFKKYNKRDVEVELQIHERLIKYPVPDFVWDEYHVDQEINDRGILVDSKLVDAAIDINEGVTNKLTLEMKALTGIDNPNSVLQLKEWFSNNGVDIDTLGKKDVLKLKDEIKDKKILRVLSIRQQISKSSIKKYQAMQNAKGSDDRARGMFMFYGANRTGRWAGRLIQLQNLPQNHLPDLEDARELVISKDISALEMLYEDIPDTLSQLIRTAFIPRPGYKFIVADFSAIEARVIAWFANEKWRINAFRNNEDIYCASASQMFHKPVVKHGINGELRQKGKIAELALGYGGSVGALTAMGALDMGLEEDELKPLVAAWRNASPNIVNFWWAVDKAAKDAIADKKETYTHGLTFECAHGMLFITLPNGRKLSYVKPKIAENEYGGESISYEGIGTQKKWDRIETYGPKIVENIVQGTARDVLCNSIKTLRNYRIVGHVHDELIIEVPMYETVENICNLMAKTPSWCSDLVLRADGYECQLYKKD
;
A
#
# COMPACT_ATOMS: atom_id res chain seq x y z
N MET A 1 43.12 -33.05 -55.55
CA MET A 1 42.30 -33.62 -54.48
C MET A 1 42.40 -32.70 -53.26
N LEU A 2 41.52 -31.75 -53.16
CA LEU A 2 41.35 -30.84 -52.02
C LEU A 2 39.98 -31.16 -51.42
N SER A 3 39.96 -31.94 -50.31
CA SER A 3 38.76 -32.17 -49.53
C SER A 3 38.62 -31.01 -48.57
N GLN A 4 37.62 -30.17 -48.80
CA GLN A 4 37.17 -29.16 -47.87
C GLN A 4 36.54 -29.83 -46.63
N ILE A 5 37.15 -29.58 -45.47
CA ILE A 5 36.58 -29.88 -44.17
C ILE A 5 35.62 -28.76 -43.83
N LEU A 6 34.31 -28.99 -43.99
CA LEU A 6 33.24 -28.21 -43.41
C LEU A 6 33.24 -28.45 -41.87
N PRO A 7 33.20 -27.44 -41.02
CA PRO A 7 32.98 -27.68 -39.62
C PRO A 7 31.54 -28.20 -39.41
N GLN A 8 31.42 -29.38 -38.83
CA GLN A 8 30.15 -29.91 -38.35
C GLN A 8 29.60 -28.92 -37.31
N MET A 9 28.52 -28.22 -37.67
CA MET A 9 27.63 -27.60 -36.71
C MET A 9 27.04 -28.73 -35.84
N MET A 10 27.46 -28.79 -34.56
CA MET A 10 26.76 -29.58 -33.58
C MET A 10 25.30 -29.11 -33.54
N PRO A 11 24.32 -30.04 -33.55
CA PRO A 11 22.93 -29.63 -33.32
C PRO A 11 22.88 -29.03 -31.89
N MET A 12 22.59 -27.73 -31.75
CA MET A 12 22.12 -27.16 -30.49
C MET A 12 20.88 -27.99 -30.12
N THR A 13 21.03 -28.84 -29.10
CA THR A 13 19.86 -29.35 -28.38
C THR A 13 19.17 -28.12 -27.81
N THR A 14 18.08 -27.69 -28.43
CA THR A 14 17.20 -26.65 -27.89
C THR A 14 16.62 -27.20 -26.58
N SER A 15 17.33 -27.01 -25.48
CA SER A 15 16.76 -27.22 -24.15
C SER A 15 15.52 -26.35 -24.07
N LEU A 16 14.39 -26.94 -23.66
CA LEU A 16 13.14 -26.23 -23.50
C LEU A 16 13.37 -25.08 -22.50
N ILE A 17 13.05 -23.86 -22.92
CA ILE A 17 13.13 -22.70 -22.04
C ILE A 17 11.92 -22.73 -21.12
N ASN A 18 12.12 -23.03 -19.85
CA ASN A 18 11.07 -23.09 -18.85
C ASN A 18 10.87 -21.71 -18.18
N TYR A 19 11.98 -21.00 -17.94
CA TYR A 19 11.92 -19.68 -17.33
C TYR A 19 13.09 -18.78 -17.73
N LEU A 20 12.86 -17.47 -17.59
CA LEU A 20 13.86 -16.41 -17.69
C LEU A 20 13.94 -15.67 -16.37
N LEU A 21 15.14 -15.39 -15.88
CA LEU A 21 15.39 -14.33 -14.88
C LEU A 21 15.87 -13.09 -15.64
N ILE A 22 15.36 -11.91 -15.27
CA ILE A 22 15.54 -10.69 -16.06
C ILE A 22 15.76 -9.49 -15.12
N ASP A 23 16.76 -8.67 -15.44
CA ASP A 23 16.96 -7.34 -14.87
C ASP A 23 17.31 -6.36 -15.99
N ILE A 24 16.74 -5.16 -15.96
CA ILE A 24 16.97 -4.15 -16.99
C ILE A 24 17.42 -2.83 -16.40
N GLU A 25 18.30 -2.14 -17.14
CA GLU A 25 18.65 -0.76 -16.87
C GLU A 25 18.03 0.15 -17.93
N THR A 26 17.42 1.24 -17.50
CA THR A 26 16.61 2.09 -18.39
C THR A 26 16.94 3.57 -18.24
N TYR A 27 16.61 4.37 -19.24
CA TYR A 27 16.69 5.82 -19.19
C TYR A 27 15.34 6.45 -19.57
N SER A 28 14.99 7.53 -18.91
CA SER A 28 13.96 8.48 -19.32
C SER A 28 14.24 9.84 -18.67
N SER A 29 13.85 10.93 -19.34
CA SER A 29 13.91 12.26 -18.75
C SER A 29 12.89 12.48 -17.63
N VAL A 30 11.90 11.61 -17.50
CA VAL A 30 10.85 11.68 -16.49
C VAL A 30 11.30 11.00 -15.19
N ASP A 31 11.08 11.66 -14.06
CA ASP A 31 11.45 11.14 -12.73
C ASP A 31 10.58 9.96 -12.31
N LEU A 32 11.12 8.75 -12.42
CA LEU A 32 10.47 7.49 -12.04
C LEU A 32 9.86 7.51 -10.63
N SER A 33 10.54 8.16 -9.68
CA SER A 33 10.10 8.20 -8.29
C SER A 33 8.81 9.00 -8.08
N LYS A 34 8.55 9.96 -8.97
CA LYS A 34 7.37 10.83 -8.94
C LYS A 34 6.23 10.32 -9.80
N CYS A 35 6.53 9.74 -10.96
CA CYS A 35 5.52 9.39 -11.96
C CYS A 35 5.17 7.89 -12.00
N GLY A 36 6.02 7.01 -11.47
CA GLY A 36 5.87 5.56 -11.58
C GLY A 36 6.24 5.02 -12.95
N VAL A 37 6.33 3.69 -13.06
CA VAL A 37 6.87 2.99 -14.24
C VAL A 37 6.01 3.21 -15.50
N PHE A 38 4.70 3.29 -15.36
CA PHE A 38 3.79 3.45 -16.51
C PHE A 38 4.05 4.78 -17.23
N LYS A 39 4.03 5.88 -16.52
CA LYS A 39 4.32 7.22 -17.09
C LYS A 39 5.78 7.34 -17.51
N TYR A 40 6.70 6.77 -16.74
CA TYR A 40 8.13 6.75 -17.06
C TYR A 40 8.41 6.09 -18.41
N SER A 41 7.80 4.94 -18.68
CA SER A 41 7.99 4.17 -19.91
C SER A 41 7.22 4.73 -21.13
N GLU A 42 6.26 5.66 -20.92
CA GLU A 42 5.56 6.38 -21.99
C GLU A 42 6.35 7.58 -22.54
N SER A 43 7.46 7.97 -21.89
CA SER A 43 8.26 9.10 -22.36
C SER A 43 8.82 8.84 -23.75
N SER A 44 8.82 9.87 -24.60
CA SER A 44 9.34 9.78 -25.96
C SER A 44 10.83 9.47 -26.05
N ASP A 45 11.57 9.71 -24.98
CA ASP A 45 12.99 9.43 -24.84
C ASP A 45 13.31 8.19 -23.99
N PHE A 46 12.26 7.42 -23.62
CA PHE A 46 12.44 6.17 -22.88
C PHE A 46 13.29 5.16 -23.69
N LYS A 47 14.26 4.56 -23.02
CA LYS A 47 15.15 3.53 -23.60
C LYS A 47 15.45 2.46 -22.56
N VAL A 48 15.54 1.23 -23.03
CA VAL A 48 16.21 0.15 -22.31
C VAL A 48 17.69 0.20 -22.70
N LEU A 49 18.57 0.31 -21.71
CA LEU A 49 20.02 0.48 -21.93
C LEU A 49 20.76 -0.85 -21.87
N LEU A 50 20.49 -1.64 -20.83
CA LEU A 50 21.04 -2.96 -20.62
C LEU A 50 19.91 -3.95 -20.37
N PHE A 51 20.10 -5.18 -20.86
CA PHE A 51 19.20 -6.30 -20.64
C PHE A 51 20.00 -7.48 -20.12
N GLY A 52 19.96 -7.70 -18.82
CA GLY A 52 20.57 -8.85 -18.16
C GLY A 52 19.57 -9.99 -18.07
N TYR A 53 20.01 -11.24 -18.38
CA TYR A 53 19.12 -12.39 -18.28
C TYR A 53 19.88 -13.69 -17.98
N SER A 54 19.16 -14.65 -17.40
CA SER A 54 19.57 -16.04 -17.26
C SER A 54 18.43 -16.96 -17.74
N ILE A 55 18.77 -18.00 -18.47
CA ILE A 55 17.84 -19.02 -18.98
C ILE A 55 17.95 -20.24 -18.08
N ASN A 56 16.84 -20.71 -17.51
CA ASN A 56 16.78 -21.91 -16.66
C ASN A 56 17.86 -21.96 -15.55
N GLY A 57 18.37 -20.82 -15.10
CA GLY A 57 19.44 -20.72 -14.09
C GLY A 57 20.86 -20.89 -14.65
N GLU A 58 21.02 -20.87 -15.98
CA GLU A 58 22.34 -20.90 -16.62
C GLU A 58 23.12 -19.59 -16.43
N GLU A 59 24.32 -19.51 -16.98
CA GLU A 59 25.20 -18.34 -16.86
C GLU A 59 24.50 -17.05 -17.33
N VAL A 60 24.61 -15.99 -16.50
CA VAL A 60 24.02 -14.69 -16.78
C VAL A 60 24.67 -14.03 -17.98
N GLN A 61 23.83 -13.60 -18.92
CA GLN A 61 24.20 -12.83 -20.11
C GLN A 61 23.72 -11.38 -19.97
N VAL A 62 24.45 -10.44 -20.56
CA VAL A 62 24.06 -9.01 -20.63
C VAL A 62 24.12 -8.56 -22.07
N VAL A 63 23.05 -7.94 -22.54
CA VAL A 63 22.95 -7.34 -23.88
C VAL A 63 23.08 -5.83 -23.72
N ASP A 64 24.04 -5.23 -24.44
CA ASP A 64 24.30 -3.79 -24.44
C ASP A 64 23.46 -3.09 -25.55
N LEU A 65 22.18 -2.84 -25.23
CA LEU A 65 21.24 -2.19 -26.15
C LEU A 65 21.63 -0.76 -26.50
N ALA A 66 22.29 -0.06 -25.56
CA ALA A 66 22.74 1.31 -25.79
C ALA A 66 23.87 1.39 -26.81
N SER A 67 24.67 0.33 -26.95
CA SER A 67 25.70 0.18 -27.98
C SER A 67 25.21 -0.48 -29.26
N GLY A 68 23.90 -0.82 -29.35
CA GLY A 68 23.27 -1.38 -30.54
C GLY A 68 23.25 -2.90 -30.63
N GLU A 69 23.60 -3.62 -29.57
CA GLU A 69 23.45 -5.08 -29.53
C GLU A 69 21.95 -5.44 -29.48
N PRO A 70 21.45 -6.37 -30.33
CA PRO A 70 20.06 -6.78 -30.28
C PRO A 70 19.83 -7.87 -29.22
N ILE A 71 18.69 -7.87 -28.56
CA ILE A 71 18.26 -9.04 -27.76
C ILE A 71 18.09 -10.25 -28.71
N PRO A 72 18.64 -11.43 -28.38
CA PRO A 72 18.51 -12.63 -29.20
C PRO A 72 17.04 -12.94 -29.50
N HIS A 73 16.75 -13.34 -30.73
CA HIS A 73 15.37 -13.57 -31.21
C HIS A 73 14.62 -14.60 -30.35
N PHE A 74 15.29 -15.67 -29.92
CA PHE A 74 14.68 -16.68 -29.05
C PHE A 74 14.31 -16.14 -27.67
N VAL A 75 15.07 -15.18 -27.11
CA VAL A 75 14.73 -14.49 -25.85
C VAL A 75 13.50 -13.61 -26.06
N ILE A 76 13.45 -12.84 -27.17
CA ILE A 76 12.26 -12.05 -27.55
C ILE A 76 11.02 -12.94 -27.66
N SER A 77 11.15 -14.10 -28.30
CA SER A 77 10.05 -15.08 -28.42
C SER A 77 9.60 -15.58 -27.05
N SER A 78 10.56 -15.92 -26.18
CA SER A 78 10.26 -16.36 -24.80
C SER A 78 9.61 -15.28 -23.93
N LEU A 79 9.95 -14.00 -24.13
CA LEU A 79 9.28 -12.88 -23.44
C LEU A 79 7.79 -12.79 -23.77
N LYS A 80 7.42 -13.14 -25.02
CA LYS A 80 6.04 -13.12 -25.54
C LYS A 80 5.28 -14.42 -25.29
N ASP A 81 5.96 -15.51 -24.95
CA ASP A 81 5.35 -16.82 -24.71
C ASP A 81 4.86 -16.93 -23.27
N ASP A 82 3.56 -17.10 -23.09
CA ASP A 82 2.93 -17.24 -21.77
C ASP A 82 3.28 -18.57 -21.08
N ASN A 83 3.81 -19.56 -21.79
CA ASN A 83 4.28 -20.83 -21.22
C ASN A 83 5.68 -20.72 -20.60
N VAL A 84 6.44 -19.67 -20.92
CA VAL A 84 7.73 -19.39 -20.31
C VAL A 84 7.52 -18.46 -19.10
N THR A 85 7.90 -18.90 -17.91
CA THR A 85 7.82 -18.06 -16.72
C THR A 85 8.92 -16.98 -16.74
N LYS A 86 8.55 -15.72 -16.54
CA LYS A 86 9.49 -14.61 -16.37
C LYS A 86 9.58 -14.23 -14.89
N TYR A 87 10.80 -14.23 -14.36
CA TYR A 87 11.11 -13.77 -13.02
C TYR A 87 11.88 -12.45 -13.09
N ALA A 88 11.57 -11.54 -12.20
CA ALA A 88 12.34 -10.32 -11.99
C ALA A 88 12.17 -9.80 -10.55
N TYR A 89 13.12 -9.00 -10.08
CA TYR A 89 13.01 -8.36 -8.78
C TYR A 89 12.27 -7.04 -8.88
N ASN A 90 10.98 -7.00 -8.54
CA ASN A 90 9.99 -5.97 -8.85
C ASN A 90 9.44 -6.07 -10.28
N ALA A 91 9.10 -7.28 -10.68
CA ALA A 91 8.73 -7.70 -12.03
C ALA A 91 7.72 -6.81 -12.78
N SER A 92 6.91 -6.00 -12.07
CA SER A 92 6.06 -4.99 -12.69
C SER A 92 6.86 -3.93 -13.46
N PHE A 93 8.06 -3.61 -13.02
CA PHE A 93 8.93 -2.64 -13.70
C PHE A 93 9.44 -3.22 -15.03
N GLU A 94 10.02 -4.40 -15.00
CA GLU A 94 10.54 -5.09 -16.19
C GLU A 94 9.43 -5.35 -17.19
N ARG A 95 8.27 -5.86 -16.72
CA ARG A 95 7.13 -6.17 -17.58
C ARG A 95 6.62 -4.94 -18.34
N VAL A 96 6.42 -3.82 -17.65
CA VAL A 96 5.90 -2.58 -18.24
C VAL A 96 6.94 -1.95 -19.18
N CYS A 97 8.21 -1.87 -18.78
CA CYS A 97 9.29 -1.34 -19.62
C CYS A 97 9.52 -2.17 -20.87
N LEU A 98 9.54 -3.50 -20.74
CA LEU A 98 9.71 -4.40 -21.89
C LEU A 98 8.50 -4.38 -22.81
N SER A 99 7.29 -4.13 -22.31
CA SER A 99 6.11 -3.91 -23.16
C SER A 99 6.33 -2.72 -24.12
N ARG A 100 6.89 -1.62 -23.61
CA ARG A 100 7.23 -0.44 -24.45
C ARG A 100 8.39 -0.75 -25.41
N TYR A 101 9.43 -1.41 -24.94
CA TYR A 101 10.56 -1.83 -25.80
C TYR A 101 10.12 -2.72 -26.97
N LEU A 102 9.16 -3.62 -26.75
CA LEU A 102 8.60 -4.52 -27.76
C LEU A 102 7.58 -3.85 -28.68
N GLY A 103 7.31 -2.55 -28.51
CA GLY A 103 6.43 -1.75 -29.36
C GLY A 103 4.94 -1.93 -29.09
N LEU A 104 4.53 -2.49 -27.95
CA LEU A 104 3.12 -2.54 -27.57
C LEU A 104 2.58 -1.12 -27.34
N SER A 105 1.31 -0.88 -27.62
CA SER A 105 0.66 0.41 -27.40
C SER A 105 0.64 0.78 -25.90
N LYS A 106 0.44 2.07 -25.60
CA LYS A 106 0.55 2.59 -24.21
C LYS A 106 -0.43 1.97 -23.19
N ASP A 107 -1.51 1.41 -23.67
CA ASP A 107 -2.57 0.73 -22.92
C ASP A 107 -2.50 -0.81 -23.00
N GLU A 108 -1.50 -1.33 -23.73
CA GLU A 108 -1.23 -2.76 -23.86
C GLU A 108 0.06 -3.14 -23.13
N PHE A 109 0.04 -4.26 -22.43
CA PHE A 109 1.18 -4.77 -21.66
C PHE A 109 1.35 -6.27 -21.90
N LEU A 110 2.58 -6.77 -21.70
CA LEU A 110 2.83 -8.20 -21.66
C LEU A 110 1.93 -8.84 -20.60
N ASN A 111 1.36 -10.00 -20.95
CA ASN A 111 0.43 -10.72 -20.08
C ASN A 111 1.06 -11.00 -18.70
N PRO A 112 0.48 -10.50 -17.60
CA PRO A 112 1.05 -10.70 -16.27
C PRO A 112 1.05 -12.17 -15.81
N ALA A 113 0.22 -13.03 -16.38
CA ALA A 113 0.03 -14.42 -15.94
C ALA A 113 1.31 -15.27 -15.98
N SER A 114 2.27 -14.93 -16.84
CA SER A 114 3.57 -15.60 -16.96
C SER A 114 4.70 -14.91 -16.17
N TRP A 115 4.40 -13.87 -15.38
CA TRP A 115 5.38 -13.14 -14.60
C TRP A 115 5.28 -13.46 -13.12
N LYS A 116 6.42 -13.74 -12.48
CA LYS A 116 6.55 -13.92 -11.03
C LYS A 116 7.59 -12.95 -10.48
N CYS A 117 7.33 -12.40 -9.30
CA CYS A 117 8.13 -11.33 -8.71
C CYS A 117 8.89 -11.82 -7.47
N HIS A 118 10.23 -11.80 -7.49
CA HIS A 118 11.04 -12.21 -6.33
C HIS A 118 10.87 -11.26 -5.13
N MET A 119 10.53 -9.99 -5.37
CA MET A 119 10.17 -9.07 -4.27
C MET A 119 8.89 -9.52 -3.56
N VAL A 120 7.87 -9.97 -4.31
CA VAL A 120 6.63 -10.54 -3.75
C VAL A 120 6.91 -11.86 -3.03
N TRP A 121 7.73 -12.73 -3.61
CA TRP A 121 8.14 -13.98 -2.97
C TRP A 121 8.88 -13.73 -1.66
N SER A 122 9.83 -12.79 -1.65
CA SER A 122 10.53 -12.36 -0.45
C SER A 122 9.58 -11.79 0.60
N ALA A 123 8.62 -10.96 0.18
CA ALA A 123 7.60 -10.40 1.07
C ALA A 123 6.71 -11.47 1.71
N TYR A 124 6.30 -12.48 0.93
CA TYR A 124 5.54 -13.64 1.40
C TYR A 124 6.27 -14.40 2.52
N LEU A 125 7.59 -14.50 2.41
CA LEU A 125 8.45 -15.12 3.43
C LEU A 125 8.88 -14.16 4.56
N GLY A 126 8.31 -12.97 4.62
CA GLY A 126 8.62 -11.98 5.66
C GLY A 126 10.00 -11.34 5.55
N LEU A 127 10.70 -11.53 4.43
CA LEU A 127 12.02 -10.97 4.13
C LEU A 127 11.93 -9.49 3.72
N PRO A 128 13.06 -8.76 3.65
CA PRO A 128 13.08 -7.38 3.14
C PRO A 128 12.54 -7.25 1.72
N LEU A 129 12.02 -6.07 1.37
CA LEU A 129 11.49 -5.78 0.03
C LEU A 129 12.56 -5.35 -1.00
N SER A 130 13.83 -5.23 -0.61
CA SER A 130 14.90 -4.82 -1.51
C SER A 130 15.87 -5.95 -1.80
N LEU A 131 16.32 -6.08 -3.05
CA LEU A 131 17.31 -7.06 -3.49
C LEU A 131 18.54 -7.08 -2.57
N LYS A 132 19.13 -5.91 -2.29
CA LYS A 132 20.25 -5.75 -1.36
C LYS A 132 19.93 -6.25 0.06
N GLY A 133 18.72 -5.94 0.54
CA GLY A 133 18.26 -6.35 1.87
C GLY A 133 18.12 -7.86 1.99
N VAL A 134 17.50 -8.50 0.99
CA VAL A 134 17.33 -9.96 0.96
C VAL A 134 18.68 -10.66 0.87
N GLY A 135 19.57 -10.20 -0.02
CA GLY A 135 20.92 -10.75 -0.15
C GLY A 135 21.70 -10.74 1.17
N LYS A 136 21.59 -9.65 1.95
CA LYS A 136 22.18 -9.54 3.28
C LYS A 136 21.57 -10.51 4.29
N VAL A 137 20.24 -10.59 4.37
CA VAL A 137 19.55 -11.45 5.35
C VAL A 137 19.78 -12.92 5.07
N LEU A 138 19.89 -13.31 3.79
CA LEU A 138 20.18 -14.67 3.36
C LEU A 138 21.67 -15.02 3.37
N ASN A 139 22.55 -14.06 3.66
CA ASN A 139 24.02 -14.20 3.62
C ASN A 139 24.49 -14.84 2.30
N LEU A 140 24.10 -14.22 1.18
CA LEU A 140 24.49 -14.71 -0.14
C LEU A 140 25.97 -14.42 -0.43
N ASP A 141 26.60 -15.29 -1.21
CA ASP A 141 27.99 -15.13 -1.65
C ASP A 141 28.14 -13.91 -2.56
N SER A 142 27.24 -13.72 -3.48
CA SER A 142 27.12 -12.51 -4.31
C SER A 142 26.26 -11.46 -3.61
N GLN A 143 26.80 -10.25 -3.51
CA GLN A 143 26.10 -9.10 -2.95
C GLN A 143 25.96 -8.02 -4.02
N LYS A 144 24.89 -7.24 -3.93
CA LYS A 144 24.66 -6.08 -4.79
C LYS A 144 25.82 -5.08 -4.66
N MET A 145 26.32 -4.60 -5.80
CA MET A 145 27.46 -3.65 -5.85
C MET A 145 27.08 -2.31 -5.21
N GLU A 146 27.99 -1.74 -4.43
CA GLU A 146 27.76 -0.45 -3.75
C GLU A 146 27.72 0.74 -4.73
N GLU A 147 28.50 0.67 -5.80
CA GLU A 147 28.60 1.70 -6.86
C GLU A 147 27.32 1.86 -7.69
N GLY A 148 26.39 0.88 -7.61
CA GLY A 148 25.21 0.83 -8.45
C GLY A 148 24.36 2.09 -8.41
N LYS A 149 24.19 2.73 -7.23
CA LYS A 149 23.42 3.97 -7.12
C LYS A 149 24.04 5.14 -7.90
N GLU A 150 25.37 5.23 -7.91
CA GLU A 150 26.08 6.28 -8.66
C GLU A 150 25.96 6.02 -10.16
N LEU A 151 26.09 4.76 -10.59
CA LEU A 151 25.98 4.37 -12.00
C LEU A 151 24.57 4.58 -12.54
N ILE A 152 23.53 4.19 -11.82
CA ILE A 152 22.13 4.46 -12.16
C ILE A 152 21.91 5.97 -12.29
N ARG A 153 22.35 6.77 -11.30
CA ARG A 153 22.21 8.22 -11.36
C ARG A 153 22.95 8.83 -12.56
N TYR A 154 24.06 8.21 -12.96
CA TYR A 154 24.89 8.71 -14.06
C TYR A 154 24.28 8.41 -15.44
N PHE A 155 23.79 7.17 -15.68
CA PHE A 155 23.31 6.74 -17.01
C PHE A 155 21.79 6.74 -17.15
N CYS A 156 21.02 6.56 -16.07
CA CYS A 156 19.57 6.39 -16.11
C CYS A 156 18.78 7.66 -15.81
N VAL A 157 19.46 8.75 -15.37
CA VAL A 157 18.84 10.02 -15.00
C VAL A 157 19.48 11.14 -15.79
N PRO A 158 18.72 12.17 -16.25
CA PRO A 158 19.30 13.34 -16.91
C PRO A 158 20.39 14.01 -16.07
N ASN A 159 21.46 14.42 -16.71
CA ASN A 159 22.51 15.21 -16.09
C ASN A 159 22.04 16.66 -15.83
N LYS A 160 22.94 17.52 -15.32
CA LYS A 160 22.62 18.92 -15.00
C LYS A 160 22.21 19.76 -16.23
N GLU A 161 22.55 19.31 -17.44
CA GLU A 161 22.18 19.92 -18.71
C GLU A 161 20.85 19.36 -19.27
N GLY A 162 20.21 18.44 -18.57
CA GLY A 162 18.99 17.77 -19.03
C GLY A 162 19.24 16.69 -20.08
N LYS A 163 20.49 16.22 -20.27
CA LYS A 163 20.88 15.23 -21.27
C LYS A 163 21.23 13.89 -20.63
N GLN A 164 21.09 12.81 -21.41
CA GLN A 164 21.59 11.49 -21.04
C GLN A 164 23.12 11.44 -21.20
N ASN A 165 23.82 10.84 -20.24
CA ASN A 165 25.20 10.41 -20.42
C ASN A 165 25.20 9.07 -21.17
N THR A 166 25.84 9.03 -22.34
CA THR A 166 25.93 7.85 -23.20
C THR A 166 27.20 7.02 -22.91
N PRO A 167 27.29 5.75 -23.38
CA PRO A 167 28.44 4.89 -23.15
C PRO A 167 29.78 5.50 -23.55
N ASP A 168 29.81 6.24 -24.65
CA ASP A 168 31.02 6.90 -25.22
C ASP A 168 31.54 8.04 -24.36
N VAL A 169 30.69 8.70 -23.56
CA VAL A 169 31.10 9.77 -22.62
C VAL A 169 31.98 9.23 -21.48
N SER A 170 31.73 8.01 -21.03
CA SER A 170 32.51 7.38 -19.97
C SER A 170 32.58 5.84 -20.12
N PRO A 171 33.41 5.33 -21.06
CA PRO A 171 33.47 3.90 -21.37
C PRO A 171 33.81 3.03 -20.17
N SER A 172 34.70 3.47 -19.29
CA SER A 172 35.08 2.71 -18.08
C SER A 172 33.93 2.58 -17.06
N LYS A 173 33.13 3.65 -16.87
CA LYS A 173 31.91 3.56 -16.04
C LYS A 173 30.84 2.68 -16.70
N TRP A 174 30.77 2.69 -18.03
CA TRP A 174 29.83 1.85 -18.77
C TRP A 174 30.15 0.37 -18.60
N GLU A 175 31.43 -0.04 -18.73
CA GLU A 175 31.84 -1.42 -18.44
C GLU A 175 31.52 -1.84 -17.01
N LEU A 176 31.68 -0.92 -16.05
CA LEU A 176 31.28 -1.18 -14.66
C LEU A 176 29.78 -1.31 -14.53
N PHE A 177 28.98 -0.54 -15.31
CA PHE A 177 27.51 -0.61 -15.30
C PHE A 177 26.99 -1.93 -15.89
N LYS A 178 27.63 -2.46 -16.96
CA LYS A 178 27.33 -3.81 -17.45
C LYS A 178 27.60 -4.89 -16.39
N LYS A 179 28.73 -4.78 -15.68
CA LYS A 179 29.03 -5.69 -14.57
C LYS A 179 28.02 -5.57 -13.43
N TYR A 180 27.52 -4.35 -13.18
CA TYR A 180 26.47 -4.10 -12.19
C TYR A 180 25.18 -4.82 -12.56
N ASN A 181 24.67 -4.66 -13.79
CA ASN A 181 23.47 -5.34 -14.27
C ASN A 181 23.65 -6.88 -14.22
N LYS A 182 24.80 -7.42 -14.69
CA LYS A 182 25.11 -8.86 -14.54
C LYS A 182 25.02 -9.30 -13.07
N ARG A 183 25.60 -8.51 -12.15
CA ARG A 183 25.61 -8.80 -10.71
C ARG A 183 24.22 -8.81 -10.11
N ASP A 184 23.31 -7.93 -10.52
CA ASP A 184 21.94 -7.88 -10.02
C ASP A 184 21.19 -9.17 -10.41
N VAL A 185 21.33 -9.67 -11.65
CA VAL A 185 20.77 -10.97 -12.07
C VAL A 185 21.41 -12.15 -11.32
N GLU A 186 22.74 -12.14 -11.10
CA GLU A 186 23.43 -13.19 -10.33
C GLU A 186 22.94 -13.26 -8.87
N VAL A 187 22.71 -12.11 -8.23
CA VAL A 187 22.15 -12.03 -6.87
C VAL A 187 20.70 -12.55 -6.87
N GLU A 188 19.92 -12.16 -7.86
CA GLU A 188 18.54 -12.62 -8.01
C GLU A 188 18.47 -14.14 -8.24
N LEU A 189 19.36 -14.69 -9.04
CA LEU A 189 19.47 -16.15 -9.26
C LEU A 189 19.73 -16.89 -7.94
N GLN A 190 20.68 -16.42 -7.13
CA GLN A 190 20.95 -17.02 -5.82
C GLN A 190 19.74 -16.89 -4.87
N ILE A 191 18.99 -15.77 -4.94
CA ILE A 191 17.73 -15.64 -4.20
C ILE A 191 16.75 -16.69 -4.68
N HIS A 192 16.53 -16.84 -6.00
CA HIS A 192 15.65 -17.84 -6.59
C HIS A 192 15.96 -19.25 -6.07
N GLU A 193 17.23 -19.68 -6.11
CA GLU A 193 17.68 -20.98 -5.61
C GLU A 193 17.39 -21.22 -4.12
N ARG A 194 17.40 -20.16 -3.31
CA ARG A 194 17.02 -20.23 -1.89
C ARG A 194 15.52 -20.30 -1.70
N LEU A 195 14.77 -19.46 -2.43
CA LEU A 195 13.32 -19.33 -2.26
C LEU A 195 12.54 -20.51 -2.84
N ILE A 196 13.04 -21.19 -3.87
CA ILE A 196 12.36 -22.31 -4.51
C ILE A 196 12.01 -23.46 -3.54
N LYS A 197 12.73 -23.55 -2.43
CA LYS A 197 12.45 -24.49 -1.33
C LYS A 197 11.22 -24.11 -0.50
N TYR A 198 10.71 -22.90 -0.65
CA TYR A 198 9.58 -22.32 0.06
C TYR A 198 8.63 -21.67 -0.95
N PRO A 199 7.93 -22.47 -1.77
CA PRO A 199 7.13 -21.94 -2.86
C PRO A 199 5.95 -21.12 -2.34
N VAL A 200 5.66 -20.05 -3.07
CA VAL A 200 4.40 -19.31 -2.90
C VAL A 200 3.29 -20.15 -3.57
N PRO A 201 2.15 -20.37 -2.90
CA PRO A 201 1.04 -21.10 -3.49
C PRO A 201 0.54 -20.46 -4.79
N ASP A 202 0.13 -21.29 -5.76
CA ASP A 202 -0.30 -20.80 -7.09
C ASP A 202 -1.48 -19.82 -7.00
N PHE A 203 -2.42 -20.03 -6.08
CA PHE A 203 -3.53 -19.08 -5.90
C PHE A 203 -3.09 -17.68 -5.46
N VAL A 204 -1.93 -17.54 -4.77
CA VAL A 204 -1.35 -16.25 -4.41
C VAL A 204 -0.71 -15.59 -5.64
N TRP A 205 -0.12 -16.38 -6.55
CA TRP A 205 0.33 -15.86 -7.84
C TRP A 205 -0.84 -15.40 -8.70
N ASP A 206 -1.96 -16.14 -8.74
CA ASP A 206 -3.18 -15.69 -9.42
C ASP A 206 -3.68 -14.35 -8.89
N GLU A 207 -3.62 -14.14 -7.56
CA GLU A 207 -3.96 -12.86 -6.93
C GLU A 207 -3.00 -11.74 -7.34
N TYR A 208 -1.70 -12.03 -7.43
CA TYR A 208 -0.70 -11.10 -7.95
C TYR A 208 -0.97 -10.72 -9.40
N HIS A 209 -1.32 -11.69 -10.25
CA HIS A 209 -1.63 -11.42 -11.65
C HIS A 209 -2.85 -10.52 -11.81
N VAL A 210 -3.91 -10.76 -11.04
CA VAL A 210 -5.10 -9.88 -11.03
C VAL A 210 -4.76 -8.47 -10.50
N ASP A 211 -3.90 -8.35 -9.48
CA ASP A 211 -3.38 -7.06 -9.03
C ASP A 211 -2.65 -6.31 -10.16
N GLN A 212 -1.84 -7.01 -10.94
CA GLN A 212 -1.17 -6.42 -12.10
C GLN A 212 -2.18 -5.95 -13.17
N GLU A 213 -3.24 -6.72 -13.44
CA GLU A 213 -4.32 -6.31 -14.34
C GLU A 213 -5.04 -5.04 -13.85
N ILE A 214 -5.26 -4.90 -12.54
CA ILE A 214 -5.87 -3.69 -11.94
C ILE A 214 -4.92 -2.49 -12.08
N ASN A 215 -3.62 -2.68 -11.82
CA ASN A 215 -2.61 -1.65 -11.98
C ASN A 215 -2.43 -1.22 -13.45
N ASP A 216 -2.49 -2.14 -14.41
CA ASP A 216 -2.45 -1.87 -15.86
C ASP A 216 -3.67 -1.07 -16.32
N ARG A 217 -4.83 -1.39 -15.78
CA ARG A 217 -6.10 -0.73 -16.10
C ARG A 217 -6.13 0.71 -15.62
N GLY A 218 -5.66 0.95 -14.41
CA GLY A 218 -5.66 2.26 -13.75
C GLY A 218 -7.04 2.88 -13.59
N ILE A 219 -7.09 4.03 -12.97
CA ILE A 219 -8.30 4.83 -12.75
C ILE A 219 -8.20 6.16 -13.49
N LEU A 220 -9.29 6.61 -14.09
CA LEU A 220 -9.34 7.87 -14.83
C LEU A 220 -9.31 9.06 -13.87
N VAL A 221 -8.51 10.07 -14.19
CA VAL A 221 -8.34 11.30 -13.43
C VAL A 221 -8.92 12.48 -14.22
N ASP A 222 -9.73 13.29 -13.58
CA ASP A 222 -10.23 14.55 -14.17
C ASP A 222 -9.11 15.58 -14.20
N SER A 223 -8.44 15.67 -15.34
CA SER A 223 -7.34 16.60 -15.57
C SER A 223 -7.75 18.06 -15.40
N LYS A 224 -9.00 18.42 -15.74
CA LYS A 224 -9.49 19.80 -15.60
C LYS A 224 -9.53 20.23 -14.15
N LEU A 225 -10.07 19.35 -13.28
CA LEU A 225 -10.07 19.61 -11.83
C LEU A 225 -8.66 19.67 -11.27
N VAL A 226 -7.80 18.72 -11.66
CA VAL A 226 -6.41 18.63 -11.14
C VAL A 226 -5.61 19.89 -11.49
N ASP A 227 -5.64 20.29 -12.75
CA ASP A 227 -4.90 21.47 -13.23
C ASP A 227 -5.44 22.76 -12.60
N ALA A 228 -6.76 22.92 -12.52
CA ALA A 228 -7.37 24.08 -11.87
C ALA A 228 -7.06 24.15 -10.37
N ALA A 229 -7.10 23.02 -9.68
CA ALA A 229 -6.76 22.97 -8.25
C ALA A 229 -5.30 23.30 -7.96
N ILE A 230 -4.37 22.89 -8.82
CA ILE A 230 -2.95 23.26 -8.72
C ILE A 230 -2.80 24.77 -8.88
N ASP A 231 -3.36 25.36 -9.95
CA ASP A 231 -3.25 26.79 -10.24
C ASP A 231 -3.84 27.65 -9.12
N ILE A 232 -5.04 27.29 -8.64
CA ILE A 232 -5.70 28.00 -7.53
C ILE A 232 -4.87 27.91 -6.26
N ASN A 233 -4.37 26.70 -5.94
CA ASN A 233 -3.53 26.52 -4.76
C ASN A 233 -2.25 27.35 -4.80
N GLU A 234 -1.58 27.42 -5.95
CA GLU A 234 -0.38 28.24 -6.11
C GLU A 234 -0.70 29.73 -5.89
N GLY A 235 -1.77 30.24 -6.49
CA GLY A 235 -2.23 31.61 -6.30
C GLY A 235 -2.57 31.94 -4.84
N VAL A 236 -3.36 31.10 -4.18
CA VAL A 236 -3.75 31.27 -2.78
C VAL A 236 -2.54 31.15 -1.83
N THR A 237 -1.67 30.17 -2.06
CA THR A 237 -0.46 30.01 -1.24
C THR A 237 0.47 31.22 -1.36
N ASN A 238 0.66 31.77 -2.54
CA ASN A 238 1.46 32.98 -2.75
C ASN A 238 0.85 34.18 -2.04
N LYS A 239 -0.48 34.41 -2.14
CA LYS A 239 -1.21 35.47 -1.44
C LYS A 239 -1.04 35.34 0.09
N LEU A 240 -1.29 34.16 0.65
CA LEU A 240 -1.16 33.89 2.08
C LEU A 240 0.28 34.02 2.58
N THR A 241 1.27 33.62 1.77
CA THR A 241 2.69 33.76 2.09
C THR A 241 3.10 35.23 2.18
N LEU A 242 2.63 36.07 1.25
CA LEU A 242 2.88 37.52 1.29
C LEU A 242 2.21 38.17 2.50
N GLU A 243 0.97 37.80 2.81
CA GLU A 243 0.25 38.27 3.99
C GLU A 243 0.99 37.86 5.28
N MET A 244 1.45 36.61 5.37
CA MET A 244 2.23 36.12 6.51
C MET A 244 3.50 36.96 6.73
N LYS A 245 4.24 37.22 5.65
CA LYS A 245 5.43 38.08 5.71
C LYS A 245 5.11 39.50 6.20
N ALA A 246 4.04 40.09 5.68
CA ALA A 246 3.60 41.43 6.11
C ALA A 246 3.19 41.49 7.59
N LEU A 247 2.53 40.44 8.11
CA LEU A 247 2.08 40.34 9.49
C LEU A 247 3.24 40.07 10.46
N THR A 248 4.22 39.25 10.06
CA THR A 248 5.24 38.73 10.98
C THR A 248 6.62 39.37 10.80
N GLY A 249 6.92 39.87 9.62
CA GLY A 249 8.25 40.37 9.26
C GLY A 249 9.30 39.26 9.04
N ILE A 250 8.91 37.98 9.04
CA ILE A 250 9.85 36.86 8.86
C ILE A 250 10.11 36.59 7.37
N ASP A 251 11.34 36.23 7.03
CA ASP A 251 11.75 35.99 5.64
C ASP A 251 11.15 34.70 5.06
N ASN A 252 11.12 33.63 5.86
CA ASN A 252 10.60 32.35 5.45
C ASN A 252 9.39 31.91 6.28
N PRO A 253 8.15 32.20 5.84
CA PRO A 253 6.91 31.81 6.53
C PRO A 253 6.72 30.31 6.73
N ASN A 254 7.46 29.47 6.02
CA ASN A 254 7.44 28.00 6.16
C ASN A 254 8.41 27.50 7.25
N SER A 255 9.30 28.35 7.75
CA SER A 255 10.24 27.99 8.81
C SER A 255 9.54 27.90 10.16
N VAL A 256 9.42 26.66 10.68
CA VAL A 256 8.87 26.41 12.03
C VAL A 256 9.69 27.15 13.10
N LEU A 257 11.02 27.24 12.94
CA LEU A 257 11.89 27.91 13.90
C LEU A 257 11.60 29.41 13.96
N GLN A 258 11.56 30.10 12.79
CA GLN A 258 11.26 31.53 12.75
C GLN A 258 9.85 31.85 13.25
N LEU A 259 8.87 30.99 12.96
CA LEU A 259 7.52 31.15 13.49
C LEU A 259 7.46 31.00 15.01
N LYS A 260 8.10 30.00 15.59
CA LYS A 260 8.17 29.84 17.05
C LYS A 260 8.80 31.04 17.74
N GLU A 261 9.91 31.54 17.20
CA GLU A 261 10.57 32.76 17.72
C GLU A 261 9.64 33.98 17.64
N TRP A 262 8.92 34.14 16.51
CA TRP A 262 7.92 35.21 16.38
C TRP A 262 6.79 35.08 17.40
N PHE A 263 6.24 33.86 17.64
CA PHE A 263 5.19 33.64 18.64
C PHE A 263 5.70 33.96 20.06
N SER A 264 6.88 33.49 20.43
CA SER A 264 7.49 33.77 21.74
C SER A 264 7.70 35.25 21.93
N ASN A 265 8.17 36.00 20.93
CA ASN A 265 8.32 37.47 20.93
C ASN A 265 6.97 38.22 21.07
N ASN A 266 5.85 37.55 20.77
CA ASN A 266 4.48 38.08 20.96
C ASN A 266 3.76 37.45 22.18
N GLY A 267 4.52 36.86 23.11
CA GLY A 267 4.01 36.35 24.37
C GLY A 267 3.28 35.00 24.30
N VAL A 268 3.50 34.24 23.24
CA VAL A 268 2.91 32.90 23.07
C VAL A 268 4.01 31.86 22.89
N ASP A 269 4.23 31.05 23.92
CA ASP A 269 5.18 29.94 23.84
C ASP A 269 4.53 28.69 23.22
N ILE A 270 5.17 28.12 22.18
CA ILE A 270 4.64 27.01 21.40
C ILE A 270 5.70 25.91 21.28
N ASP A 271 5.39 24.73 21.79
CA ASP A 271 6.27 23.57 21.67
C ASP A 271 6.25 22.98 20.25
N THR A 272 5.07 22.88 19.64
CA THR A 272 4.90 22.41 18.26
C THR A 272 3.85 23.22 17.51
N LEU A 273 3.97 23.25 16.17
CA LEU A 273 2.99 23.83 15.27
C LEU A 273 2.17 22.74 14.57
N GLY A 274 1.95 21.61 15.27
CA GLY A 274 1.12 20.51 14.79
C GLY A 274 -0.37 20.91 14.73
N LYS A 275 -1.16 20.15 13.94
CA LYS A 275 -2.58 20.46 13.73
C LYS A 275 -3.37 20.57 15.05
N LYS A 276 -3.11 19.65 16.01
CA LYS A 276 -3.81 19.63 17.31
C LYS A 276 -3.45 20.85 18.17
N ASP A 277 -2.16 21.21 18.19
CA ASP A 277 -1.66 22.32 19.02
C ASP A 277 -2.15 23.67 18.47
N VAL A 278 -2.13 23.84 17.14
CA VAL A 278 -2.68 25.04 16.49
C VAL A 278 -4.18 25.21 16.78
N LEU A 279 -4.96 24.12 16.81
CA LEU A 279 -6.38 24.18 17.15
C LEU A 279 -6.59 24.65 18.62
N LYS A 280 -5.87 24.03 19.58
CA LYS A 280 -5.93 24.45 21.00
C LYS A 280 -5.57 25.92 21.18
N LEU A 281 -4.48 26.36 20.55
CA LEU A 281 -4.05 27.76 20.63
C LEU A 281 -5.07 28.74 20.06
N LYS A 282 -5.81 28.36 19.01
CA LYS A 282 -6.89 29.20 18.47
C LYS A 282 -8.05 29.40 19.45
N ASP A 283 -8.32 28.42 20.31
CA ASP A 283 -9.39 28.51 21.31
C ASP A 283 -8.96 29.38 22.54
N GLU A 284 -7.66 29.43 22.84
CA GLU A 284 -7.10 30.12 23.98
C GLU A 284 -6.73 31.60 23.69
N ILE A 285 -6.31 31.88 22.44
CA ILE A 285 -5.78 33.20 22.05
C ILE A 285 -6.90 34.12 21.59
N LYS A 286 -6.87 35.38 22.06
CA LYS A 286 -7.83 36.43 21.68
C LYS A 286 -7.24 37.47 20.72
N ASP A 287 -5.92 37.53 20.59
CA ASP A 287 -5.26 38.46 19.69
C ASP A 287 -5.52 38.13 18.23
N LYS A 288 -6.18 39.03 17.52
CA LYS A 288 -6.60 38.84 16.11
C LYS A 288 -5.42 38.66 15.17
N LYS A 289 -4.26 39.29 15.41
CA LYS A 289 -3.08 39.18 14.59
C LYS A 289 -2.47 37.78 14.72
N ILE A 290 -2.35 37.29 15.95
CA ILE A 290 -1.81 35.98 16.27
C ILE A 290 -2.76 34.89 15.69
N LEU A 291 -4.08 35.03 15.88
CA LEU A 291 -5.07 34.13 15.30
C LEU A 291 -4.99 34.08 13.76
N ARG A 292 -4.78 35.23 13.11
CA ARG A 292 -4.62 35.26 11.66
C ARG A 292 -3.35 34.55 11.21
N VAL A 293 -2.22 34.73 11.90
CA VAL A 293 -0.96 34.04 11.63
C VAL A 293 -1.12 32.51 11.80
N LEU A 294 -1.78 32.06 12.86
CA LEU A 294 -2.10 30.63 13.07
C LEU A 294 -2.99 30.09 11.95
N SER A 295 -3.99 30.84 11.53
CA SER A 295 -4.89 30.46 10.44
C SER A 295 -4.16 30.31 9.10
N ILE A 296 -3.33 31.31 8.75
CA ILE A 296 -2.50 31.25 7.53
C ILE A 296 -1.53 30.05 7.61
N ARG A 297 -0.89 29.84 8.76
CA ARG A 297 0.02 28.68 8.95
C ARG A 297 -0.69 27.37 8.71
N GLN A 298 -1.91 27.20 9.21
CA GLN A 298 -2.72 26.01 9.00
C GLN A 298 -3.03 25.80 7.53
N GLN A 299 -3.41 26.85 6.81
CA GLN A 299 -3.76 26.81 5.39
C GLN A 299 -2.54 26.45 4.50
N ILE A 300 -1.40 27.16 4.65
CA ILE A 300 -0.20 26.91 3.82
C ILE A 300 0.45 25.55 4.13
N SER A 301 0.31 25.02 5.35
CA SER A 301 0.90 23.74 5.73
C SER A 301 0.11 22.53 5.26
N LYS A 302 -1.00 22.71 4.55
CA LYS A 302 -1.89 21.63 4.13
C LYS A 302 -1.23 20.75 3.07
N SER A 303 -0.65 19.65 3.52
CA SER A 303 0.13 18.72 2.67
C SER A 303 -0.73 17.87 1.72
N SER A 304 -2.04 17.72 2.01
CA SER A 304 -2.97 16.91 1.21
C SER A 304 -3.09 17.41 -0.24
N ILE A 305 -2.99 18.72 -0.48
CA ILE A 305 -3.09 19.33 -1.82
C ILE A 305 -1.97 18.84 -2.77
N LYS A 306 -0.82 18.43 -2.24
CA LYS A 306 0.24 17.78 -3.03
C LYS A 306 -0.23 16.53 -3.76
N LYS A 307 -1.41 15.99 -3.41
CA LYS A 307 -2.04 14.87 -4.10
C LYS A 307 -2.44 15.21 -5.54
N TYR A 308 -2.85 16.46 -5.82
CA TYR A 308 -3.11 16.90 -7.20
C TYR A 308 -1.83 16.85 -8.05
N GLN A 309 -0.70 17.32 -7.49
CA GLN A 309 0.59 17.19 -8.18
C GLN A 309 0.99 15.72 -8.39
N ALA A 310 0.71 14.85 -7.42
CA ALA A 310 0.95 13.42 -7.56
C ALA A 310 0.06 12.79 -8.65
N MET A 311 -1.20 13.23 -8.78
CA MET A 311 -2.10 12.81 -9.86
C MET A 311 -1.59 13.26 -11.22
N GLN A 312 -1.20 14.53 -11.36
CA GLN A 312 -0.63 15.08 -12.58
C GLN A 312 0.65 14.35 -13.01
N ASN A 313 1.50 14.02 -12.06
CA ASN A 313 2.73 13.28 -12.32
C ASN A 313 2.46 11.82 -12.73
N ALA A 314 1.48 11.15 -12.10
CA ALA A 314 1.25 9.72 -12.26
C ALA A 314 0.32 9.35 -13.42
N LYS A 315 -0.51 10.29 -13.90
CA LYS A 315 -1.43 10.01 -15.01
C LYS A 315 -0.69 9.84 -16.33
N GLY A 316 -1.09 8.83 -17.10
CA GLY A 316 -0.63 8.62 -18.46
C GLY A 316 -1.19 9.66 -19.44
N SER A 317 -0.87 9.51 -20.72
CA SER A 317 -1.39 10.36 -21.80
C SER A 317 -2.89 10.14 -22.07
N ASP A 318 -3.50 9.10 -21.52
CA ASP A 318 -4.92 8.79 -21.52
C ASP A 318 -5.64 9.23 -20.21
N ASP A 319 -5.01 10.09 -19.43
CA ASP A 319 -5.45 10.56 -18.13
C ASP A 319 -5.71 9.47 -17.07
N ARG A 320 -5.24 8.22 -17.28
CA ARG A 320 -5.35 7.17 -16.26
C ARG A 320 -4.12 7.13 -15.36
N ALA A 321 -4.35 7.10 -14.06
CA ALA A 321 -3.32 6.83 -13.05
C ALA A 321 -3.18 5.31 -12.86
N ARG A 322 -1.97 4.79 -13.12
CA ARG A 322 -1.63 3.36 -13.09
C ARG A 322 -0.56 3.07 -12.03
N GLY A 323 -0.41 1.80 -11.65
CA GLY A 323 0.65 1.38 -10.74
C GLY A 323 0.50 1.90 -9.31
N MET A 324 -0.73 2.10 -8.85
CA MET A 324 -1.03 2.70 -7.54
C MET A 324 -1.01 1.69 -6.39
N PHE A 325 -0.99 0.40 -6.68
CA PHE A 325 -1.07 -0.67 -5.68
C PHE A 325 0.20 -1.51 -5.69
N MET A 326 0.73 -1.76 -4.50
CA MET A 326 1.85 -2.66 -4.29
C MET A 326 1.34 -3.92 -3.60
N PHE A 327 1.27 -5.00 -4.36
CA PHE A 327 0.90 -6.32 -3.85
C PHE A 327 1.89 -6.76 -2.77
N TYR A 328 1.40 -7.27 -1.64
CA TYR A 328 2.21 -7.67 -0.49
C TYR A 328 3.08 -6.53 0.11
N GLY A 329 2.71 -5.27 -0.10
CA GLY A 329 3.47 -4.12 0.40
C GLY A 329 3.54 -4.05 1.94
N ALA A 330 2.55 -4.60 2.64
CA ALA A 330 2.57 -4.87 4.08
C ALA A 330 2.88 -6.37 4.29
N ASN A 331 4.17 -6.74 4.24
CA ASN A 331 4.63 -8.11 4.17
C ASN A 331 4.18 -9.01 5.35
N ARG A 332 3.87 -8.41 6.51
CA ARG A 332 3.44 -9.18 7.70
C ARG A 332 2.05 -9.82 7.52
N THR A 333 1.14 -9.13 6.86
CA THR A 333 -0.25 -9.57 6.66
C THR A 333 -0.56 -9.95 5.21
N GLY A 334 0.29 -9.52 4.27
CA GLY A 334 0.07 -9.62 2.83
C GLY A 334 -0.86 -8.55 2.27
N ARG A 335 -1.25 -7.54 3.06
CA ARG A 335 -2.05 -6.40 2.59
C ARG A 335 -1.27 -5.57 1.56
N TRP A 336 -2.01 -4.87 0.71
CA TRP A 336 -1.43 -3.90 -0.22
C TRP A 336 -0.89 -2.67 0.49
N ALA A 337 0.13 -2.06 -0.10
CA ALA A 337 0.54 -0.70 0.21
C ALA A 337 0.20 0.23 -0.97
N GLY A 338 -0.21 1.46 -0.66
CA GLY A 338 -0.43 2.48 -1.68
C GLY A 338 0.88 3.02 -2.23
N ARG A 339 0.91 3.28 -3.54
CA ARG A 339 2.00 3.95 -4.24
C ARG A 339 1.53 5.25 -4.88
N LEU A 340 2.45 6.12 -5.23
CA LEU A 340 2.21 7.38 -5.96
C LEU A 340 1.18 8.26 -5.24
N ILE A 341 -0.06 8.22 -5.68
CA ILE A 341 -1.16 9.02 -5.11
C ILE A 341 -1.58 8.51 -3.72
N GLN A 342 -1.40 7.21 -3.43
CA GLN A 342 -1.80 6.57 -2.17
C GLN A 342 -3.29 6.78 -1.85
N LEU A 343 -4.15 6.12 -2.60
CA LEU A 343 -5.62 6.20 -2.46
C LEU A 343 -6.11 6.00 -1.01
N GLN A 344 -5.43 5.11 -0.25
CA GLN A 344 -5.75 4.78 1.14
C GLN A 344 -5.67 5.98 2.09
N ASN A 345 -4.86 6.99 1.73
CA ASN A 345 -4.54 8.15 2.56
C ASN A 345 -5.15 9.45 2.03
N LEU A 346 -6.20 9.38 1.22
CA LEU A 346 -6.91 10.56 0.75
C LEU A 346 -7.84 11.11 1.83
N PRO A 347 -7.94 12.45 1.97
CA PRO A 347 -8.87 13.08 2.90
C PRO A 347 -10.32 12.63 2.66
N GLN A 348 -11.13 12.65 3.70
CA GLN A 348 -12.57 12.45 3.58
C GLN A 348 -13.26 13.73 3.07
N ASN A 349 -14.42 13.57 2.46
CA ASN A 349 -15.27 14.66 2.01
C ASN A 349 -16.28 14.97 3.12
N HIS A 350 -16.42 16.24 3.46
CA HIS A 350 -17.40 16.72 4.46
C HIS A 350 -18.19 17.93 3.97
N LEU A 351 -17.87 18.45 2.77
CA LEU A 351 -18.60 19.54 2.14
C LEU A 351 -20.01 19.05 1.73
N PRO A 352 -21.07 19.73 2.15
CA PRO A 352 -22.44 19.36 1.77
C PRO A 352 -22.74 19.65 0.29
N ASP A 353 -22.04 20.62 -0.30
CA ASP A 353 -22.16 21.15 -1.66
C ASP A 353 -20.94 20.79 -2.53
N LEU A 354 -20.50 19.54 -2.45
CA LEU A 354 -19.26 19.04 -3.04
C LEU A 354 -19.19 19.26 -4.56
N GLU A 355 -20.33 19.13 -5.26
CA GLU A 355 -20.41 19.30 -6.72
C GLU A 355 -20.28 20.77 -7.11
N ASP A 356 -20.95 21.69 -6.38
CA ASP A 356 -20.87 23.13 -6.61
C ASP A 356 -19.44 23.64 -6.36
N ALA A 357 -18.82 23.22 -5.25
CA ALA A 357 -17.42 23.54 -4.95
C ALA A 357 -16.45 23.09 -6.07
N ARG A 358 -16.71 21.89 -6.61
CA ARG A 358 -15.94 21.33 -7.71
C ARG A 358 -16.08 22.13 -9.00
N GLU A 359 -17.30 22.56 -9.35
CA GLU A 359 -17.55 23.40 -10.53
C GLU A 359 -16.86 24.76 -10.43
N LEU A 360 -16.90 25.39 -9.26
CA LEU A 360 -16.19 26.65 -9.00
C LEU A 360 -14.67 26.50 -9.15
N VAL A 361 -14.10 25.38 -8.70
CA VAL A 361 -12.67 25.09 -8.87
C VAL A 361 -12.34 24.89 -10.36
N ILE A 362 -13.11 24.10 -11.09
CA ILE A 362 -12.89 23.84 -12.53
C ILE A 362 -13.00 25.12 -13.34
N SER A 363 -13.98 25.99 -13.04
CA SER A 363 -14.14 27.29 -13.68
C SER A 363 -13.11 28.34 -13.24
N LYS A 364 -12.33 28.04 -12.19
CA LYS A 364 -11.36 28.96 -11.55
C LYS A 364 -12.01 30.26 -11.06
N ASP A 365 -13.26 30.19 -10.62
CA ASP A 365 -13.94 31.35 -10.03
C ASP A 365 -13.46 31.59 -8.59
N ILE A 366 -12.28 32.22 -8.48
CA ILE A 366 -11.66 32.51 -7.19
C ILE A 366 -12.50 33.44 -6.35
N SER A 367 -13.23 34.38 -6.97
CA SER A 367 -14.08 35.34 -6.27
C SER A 367 -15.26 34.63 -5.58
N ALA A 368 -15.92 33.71 -6.27
CA ALA A 368 -16.97 32.89 -5.67
C ALA A 368 -16.41 31.94 -4.59
N LEU A 369 -15.23 31.34 -4.82
CA LEU A 369 -14.59 30.49 -3.82
C LEU A 369 -14.24 31.28 -2.54
N GLU A 370 -13.67 32.49 -2.65
CA GLU A 370 -13.37 33.35 -1.49
C GLU A 370 -14.63 33.84 -0.77
N MET A 371 -15.74 33.99 -1.48
CA MET A 371 -17.02 34.42 -0.91
C MET A 371 -17.74 33.28 -0.15
N LEU A 372 -17.68 32.06 -0.69
CA LEU A 372 -18.48 30.93 -0.18
C LEU A 372 -17.70 30.03 0.78
N TYR A 373 -16.38 30.00 0.69
CA TYR A 373 -15.51 29.12 1.48
C TYR A 373 -14.41 29.91 2.21
N GLU A 374 -14.37 29.82 3.51
CA GLU A 374 -13.37 30.52 4.34
C GLU A 374 -11.94 30.00 4.17
N ASP A 375 -11.80 28.71 3.84
CA ASP A 375 -10.50 28.01 3.72
C ASP A 375 -10.43 27.28 2.38
N ILE A 376 -10.01 28.01 1.32
CA ILE A 376 -9.84 27.43 -0.03
C ILE A 376 -8.91 26.20 -0.02
N PRO A 377 -7.73 26.19 0.64
CA PRO A 377 -6.94 24.98 0.80
C PRO A 377 -7.70 23.80 1.42
N ASP A 378 -8.62 24.03 2.36
CA ASP A 378 -9.44 22.97 2.91
C ASP A 378 -10.45 22.46 1.89
N THR A 379 -11.13 23.36 1.21
CA THR A 379 -12.05 23.03 0.11
C THR A 379 -11.34 22.17 -0.94
N LEU A 380 -10.18 22.61 -1.44
CA LEU A 380 -9.37 21.82 -2.36
C LEU A 380 -8.99 20.44 -1.80
N SER A 381 -8.64 20.37 -0.51
CA SER A 381 -8.32 19.09 0.14
C SER A 381 -9.51 18.12 0.13
N GLN A 382 -10.70 18.61 0.35
CA GLN A 382 -11.92 17.81 0.36
C GLN A 382 -12.35 17.35 -1.05
N LEU A 383 -11.94 18.05 -2.10
CA LEU A 383 -12.23 17.71 -3.49
C LEU A 383 -11.28 16.66 -4.09
N ILE A 384 -10.19 16.28 -3.41
CA ILE A 384 -9.14 15.39 -3.96
C ILE A 384 -9.72 14.07 -4.49
N ARG A 385 -10.63 13.42 -3.73
CA ARG A 385 -11.24 12.15 -4.17
C ARG A 385 -12.05 12.31 -5.44
N THR A 386 -12.74 13.45 -5.60
CA THR A 386 -13.61 13.72 -6.76
C THR A 386 -12.85 13.88 -8.08
N ALA A 387 -11.50 13.94 -8.02
CA ALA A 387 -10.67 13.89 -9.22
C ALA A 387 -10.68 12.51 -9.89
N PHE A 388 -11.08 11.45 -9.20
CA PHE A 388 -11.24 10.13 -9.82
C PHE A 388 -12.66 9.99 -10.35
N ILE A 389 -12.76 9.72 -11.66
CA ILE A 389 -14.01 9.66 -12.41
C ILE A 389 -14.09 8.35 -13.21
N PRO A 390 -15.28 7.81 -13.46
CA PRO A 390 -15.46 6.70 -14.37
C PRO A 390 -15.25 7.15 -15.83
N ARG A 391 -14.99 6.20 -16.72
CA ARG A 391 -14.98 6.50 -18.16
C ARG A 391 -16.36 6.96 -18.65
N PRO A 392 -16.44 7.72 -19.76
CA PRO A 392 -17.71 8.20 -20.30
C PRO A 392 -18.74 7.08 -20.53
N GLY A 393 -19.99 7.29 -20.10
CA GLY A 393 -21.07 6.31 -20.21
C GLY A 393 -21.07 5.21 -19.14
N TYR A 394 -20.19 5.32 -18.14
CA TYR A 394 -20.09 4.41 -17.00
C TYR A 394 -20.27 5.17 -15.68
N LYS A 395 -20.49 4.44 -14.61
CA LYS A 395 -20.49 4.94 -13.23
C LYS A 395 -19.54 4.11 -12.37
N PHE A 396 -19.16 4.63 -11.22
CA PHE A 396 -18.57 3.80 -10.17
C PHE A 396 -19.66 3.16 -9.32
N ILE A 397 -19.44 1.90 -8.97
CA ILE A 397 -19.97 1.30 -7.76
C ILE A 397 -18.79 1.11 -6.82
N VAL A 398 -18.91 1.70 -5.63
CA VAL A 398 -17.96 1.56 -4.54
C VAL A 398 -18.61 0.64 -3.53
N ALA A 399 -17.99 -0.52 -3.28
CA ALA A 399 -18.51 -1.53 -2.36
C ALA A 399 -17.47 -1.82 -1.29
N ASP A 400 -17.88 -1.83 -0.02
CA ASP A 400 -17.04 -1.95 1.17
C ASP A 400 -17.57 -3.06 2.09
N PHE A 401 -16.68 -3.84 2.68
CA PHE A 401 -17.08 -4.82 3.69
C PHE A 401 -17.46 -4.14 5.00
N SER A 402 -18.65 -4.45 5.50
CA SER A 402 -19.13 -3.97 6.80
C SER A 402 -18.37 -4.67 7.94
N ALA A 403 -17.47 -3.94 8.62
CA ALA A 403 -16.74 -4.36 9.81
C ALA A 403 -16.00 -5.71 9.66
N ILE A 404 -15.25 -5.92 8.56
CA ILE A 404 -14.65 -7.21 8.21
C ILE A 404 -13.75 -7.77 9.32
N GLU A 405 -12.88 -6.95 9.93
CA GLU A 405 -11.98 -7.42 10.96
C GLU A 405 -12.74 -7.88 12.22
N ALA A 406 -13.81 -7.18 12.61
CA ALA A 406 -14.66 -7.58 13.72
C ALA A 406 -15.43 -8.89 13.44
N ARG A 407 -15.82 -9.14 12.19
CA ARG A 407 -16.43 -10.39 11.76
C ARG A 407 -15.42 -11.54 11.79
N VAL A 408 -14.24 -11.33 11.26
CA VAL A 408 -13.17 -12.34 11.20
C VAL A 408 -12.69 -12.73 12.59
N ILE A 409 -12.45 -11.78 13.51
CA ILE A 409 -12.04 -12.12 14.88
C ILE A 409 -13.14 -12.85 15.65
N ALA A 410 -14.40 -12.44 15.49
CA ALA A 410 -15.53 -13.11 16.10
C ALA A 410 -15.69 -14.55 15.59
N TRP A 411 -15.46 -14.76 14.29
CA TRP A 411 -15.50 -16.08 13.65
C TRP A 411 -14.39 -17.00 14.18
N PHE A 412 -13.12 -16.54 14.20
CA PHE A 412 -12.02 -17.32 14.76
C PHE A 412 -12.25 -17.69 16.25
N ALA A 413 -12.66 -16.71 17.04
CA ALA A 413 -12.89 -16.89 18.47
C ALA A 413 -14.20 -17.65 18.79
N ASN A 414 -15.07 -17.86 17.81
CA ASN A 414 -16.43 -18.35 18.00
C ASN A 414 -17.21 -17.54 19.06
N GLU A 415 -17.09 -16.20 19.01
CA GLU A 415 -17.79 -15.28 19.92
C GLU A 415 -19.27 -15.16 19.50
N LYS A 416 -20.10 -16.03 20.05
CA LYS A 416 -21.48 -16.29 19.58
C LYS A 416 -22.38 -15.06 19.54
N TRP A 417 -22.31 -14.18 20.55
CA TRP A 417 -23.16 -13.01 20.57
C TRP A 417 -22.82 -12.05 19.41
N ARG A 418 -21.53 -11.89 19.06
CA ARG A 418 -21.08 -11.07 17.94
C ARG A 418 -21.52 -11.67 16.61
N ILE A 419 -21.34 -12.98 16.44
CA ILE A 419 -21.78 -13.70 15.24
C ILE A 419 -23.30 -13.54 15.05
N ASN A 420 -24.08 -13.64 16.14
CA ASN A 420 -25.53 -13.43 16.09
C ASN A 420 -25.90 -11.98 15.76
N ALA A 421 -25.22 -11.00 16.36
CA ALA A 421 -25.42 -9.59 16.02
C ALA A 421 -25.18 -9.33 14.53
N PHE A 422 -24.12 -9.91 13.95
CA PHE A 422 -23.85 -9.80 12.51
C PHE A 422 -24.90 -10.53 11.64
N ARG A 423 -25.41 -11.69 12.06
CA ARG A 423 -26.50 -12.40 11.35
C ARG A 423 -27.79 -11.59 11.34
N ASN A 424 -28.08 -10.91 12.43
CA ASN A 424 -29.28 -10.07 12.58
C ASN A 424 -29.10 -8.67 11.99
N ASN A 425 -27.96 -8.34 11.38
CA ASN A 425 -27.63 -7.00 10.89
C ASN A 425 -27.71 -5.89 11.97
N GLU A 426 -27.39 -6.23 13.21
CA GLU A 426 -27.35 -5.28 14.32
C GLU A 426 -26.12 -4.35 14.21
N ASP A 427 -26.24 -3.13 14.73
CA ASP A 427 -25.08 -2.22 14.88
C ASP A 427 -24.14 -2.81 15.94
N ILE A 428 -22.94 -3.24 15.51
CA ILE A 428 -21.98 -3.91 16.38
C ILE A 428 -21.55 -3.03 17.57
N TYR A 429 -21.54 -1.72 17.43
CA TYR A 429 -21.20 -0.80 18.51
C TYR A 429 -22.30 -0.73 19.56
N CYS A 430 -23.58 -0.78 19.15
CA CYS A 430 -24.70 -0.90 20.05
C CYS A 430 -24.72 -2.27 20.74
N ALA A 431 -24.49 -3.34 19.98
CA ALA A 431 -24.46 -4.71 20.51
C ALA A 431 -23.33 -4.87 21.54
N SER A 432 -22.13 -4.34 21.24
CA SER A 432 -20.99 -4.35 22.15
C SER A 432 -21.29 -3.58 23.44
N ALA A 433 -21.81 -2.36 23.32
CA ALA A 433 -22.21 -1.56 24.48
C ALA A 433 -23.29 -2.29 25.33
N SER A 434 -24.25 -2.95 24.66
CA SER A 434 -25.30 -3.72 25.36
C SER A 434 -24.69 -4.87 26.19
N GLN A 435 -23.70 -5.58 25.64
CA GLN A 435 -22.99 -6.65 26.36
C GLN A 435 -22.11 -6.12 27.49
N MET A 436 -21.39 -5.02 27.24
CA MET A 436 -20.48 -4.41 28.21
C MET A 436 -21.21 -3.86 29.46
N PHE A 437 -22.36 -3.23 29.24
CA PHE A 437 -23.10 -2.52 30.28
C PHE A 437 -24.36 -3.27 30.77
N HIS A 438 -24.64 -4.43 30.19
CA HIS A 438 -25.86 -5.27 30.51
C HIS A 438 -27.16 -4.47 30.41
N LYS A 439 -27.25 -3.57 29.39
CA LYS A 439 -28.42 -2.71 29.12
C LYS A 439 -28.70 -2.71 27.63
N PRO A 440 -29.96 -2.66 27.19
CA PRO A 440 -30.26 -2.52 25.79
C PRO A 440 -29.78 -1.14 25.28
N VAL A 441 -29.03 -1.14 24.16
CA VAL A 441 -28.50 0.09 23.52
C VAL A 441 -29.02 0.14 22.08
N VAL A 442 -29.69 1.24 21.72
CA VAL A 442 -30.24 1.48 20.38
C VAL A 442 -29.71 2.81 19.85
N LYS A 443 -29.22 2.82 18.63
CA LYS A 443 -28.48 3.96 18.02
C LYS A 443 -29.17 5.32 18.17
N HIS A 444 -30.50 5.39 18.01
CA HIS A 444 -31.30 6.61 18.14
C HIS A 444 -32.44 6.39 19.15
N GLY A 445 -32.18 5.67 20.25
CA GLY A 445 -33.18 5.30 21.24
C GLY A 445 -32.59 5.06 22.62
N ILE A 446 -33.08 4.03 23.31
CA ILE A 446 -32.71 3.74 24.71
C ILE A 446 -31.20 3.57 24.85
N ASN A 447 -30.59 4.30 25.81
CA ASN A 447 -29.17 4.28 26.14
C ASN A 447 -28.22 4.54 24.92
N GLY A 448 -28.70 5.29 23.92
CA GLY A 448 -27.96 5.53 22.67
C GLY A 448 -26.60 6.20 22.87
N GLU A 449 -26.41 6.95 23.97
CA GLU A 449 -25.14 7.55 24.37
C GLU A 449 -24.03 6.52 24.63
N LEU A 450 -24.39 5.32 25.08
CA LEU A 450 -23.43 4.23 25.33
C LEU A 450 -22.82 3.66 24.04
N ARG A 451 -23.50 3.87 22.90
CA ARG A 451 -22.98 3.43 21.59
C ARG A 451 -21.59 3.98 21.31
N GLN A 452 -21.32 5.23 21.71
CA GLN A 452 -20.01 5.85 21.51
C GLN A 452 -18.91 5.11 22.31
N LYS A 453 -19.21 4.73 23.57
CA LYS A 453 -18.30 3.90 24.39
C LYS A 453 -18.06 2.54 23.76
N GLY A 454 -19.10 1.91 23.23
CA GLY A 454 -18.99 0.65 22.46
C GLY A 454 -18.12 0.81 21.21
N LYS A 455 -18.27 1.91 20.46
CA LYS A 455 -17.44 2.19 19.27
C LYS A 455 -15.97 2.31 19.60
N ILE A 456 -15.62 3.10 20.61
CA ILE A 456 -14.24 3.30 21.04
C ILE A 456 -13.62 1.99 21.51
N ALA A 457 -14.37 1.21 22.32
CA ALA A 457 -13.92 -0.09 22.83
C ALA A 457 -13.66 -1.08 21.68
N GLU A 458 -14.57 -1.18 20.69
CA GLU A 458 -14.41 -2.06 19.53
C GLU A 458 -13.16 -1.71 18.71
N LEU A 459 -12.91 -0.44 18.47
CA LEU A 459 -11.77 0.01 17.66
C LEU A 459 -10.42 -0.16 18.38
N ALA A 460 -10.39 -0.03 19.71
CA ALA A 460 -9.14 -0.01 20.49
C ALA A 460 -8.75 -1.38 21.09
N LEU A 461 -9.73 -2.22 21.47
CA LEU A 461 -9.47 -3.34 22.38
C LEU A 461 -9.37 -4.72 21.71
N GLY A 462 -9.80 -4.84 20.45
CA GLY A 462 -9.88 -6.13 19.74
C GLY A 462 -8.56 -6.92 19.66
N TYR A 463 -7.43 -6.25 19.75
CA TYR A 463 -6.10 -6.83 19.66
C TYR A 463 -5.26 -6.61 20.93
N GLY A 464 -5.89 -6.78 22.09
CA GLY A 464 -5.21 -6.71 23.38
C GLY A 464 -4.89 -5.28 23.85
N GLY A 465 -5.48 -4.28 23.21
CA GLY A 465 -5.36 -2.89 23.63
C GLY A 465 -5.78 -2.70 25.10
N SER A 466 -5.28 -1.64 25.72
CA SER A 466 -5.57 -1.25 27.09
C SER A 466 -5.82 0.27 27.15
N VAL A 467 -5.74 0.89 28.31
CA VAL A 467 -5.96 2.32 28.53
C VAL A 467 -5.18 3.19 27.51
N GLY A 468 -3.90 2.87 27.28
CA GLY A 468 -3.10 3.61 26.29
C GLY A 468 -3.66 3.55 24.85
N ALA A 469 -4.26 2.42 24.45
CA ALA A 469 -4.90 2.30 23.13
C ALA A 469 -6.19 3.13 23.06
N LEU A 470 -7.00 3.13 24.12
CA LEU A 470 -8.19 3.98 24.21
C LEU A 470 -7.85 5.47 24.10
N THR A 471 -6.82 5.91 24.85
CA THR A 471 -6.33 7.30 24.80
C THR A 471 -5.81 7.66 23.41
N ALA A 472 -5.00 6.79 22.79
CA ALA A 472 -4.48 7.01 21.45
C ALA A 472 -5.58 7.08 20.37
N MET A 473 -6.70 6.39 20.57
CA MET A 473 -7.88 6.45 19.69
C MET A 473 -8.79 7.68 19.99
N GLY A 474 -8.37 8.56 20.90
CA GLY A 474 -9.09 9.78 21.19
C GLY A 474 -10.27 9.61 22.16
N ALA A 475 -10.23 8.62 23.06
CA ALA A 475 -11.30 8.37 24.01
C ALA A 475 -11.63 9.61 24.87
N LEU A 476 -10.60 10.34 25.31
CA LEU A 476 -10.76 11.56 26.08
C LEU A 476 -11.37 12.70 25.23
N ASP A 477 -10.92 12.85 23.98
CA ASP A 477 -11.46 13.84 23.04
C ASP A 477 -12.95 13.55 22.69
N MET A 478 -13.40 12.31 22.92
CA MET A 478 -14.78 11.85 22.69
C MET A 478 -15.64 11.90 23.97
N GLY A 479 -15.13 12.52 25.05
CA GLY A 479 -15.88 12.77 26.29
C GLY A 479 -15.85 11.65 27.32
N LEU A 480 -14.87 10.74 27.26
CA LEU A 480 -14.60 9.78 28.33
C LEU A 480 -13.63 10.39 29.34
N GLU A 481 -13.85 10.12 30.63
CA GLU A 481 -12.93 10.51 31.69
C GLU A 481 -11.84 9.44 31.90
N GLU A 482 -10.66 9.84 32.43
CA GLU A 482 -9.53 8.92 32.63
C GLU A 482 -9.86 7.73 33.52
N ASP A 483 -10.68 7.93 34.55
CA ASP A 483 -11.12 6.90 35.51
C ASP A 483 -12.10 5.90 34.89
N GLU A 484 -12.79 6.24 33.78
CA GLU A 484 -13.66 5.36 33.02
C GLU A 484 -12.88 4.38 32.12
N LEU A 485 -11.62 4.69 31.73
CA LEU A 485 -10.90 3.92 30.74
C LEU A 485 -10.56 2.49 31.21
N LYS A 486 -10.10 2.34 32.44
CA LYS A 486 -9.75 1.01 32.99
C LYS A 486 -10.99 0.11 33.20
N PRO A 487 -12.12 0.58 33.78
CA PRO A 487 -13.39 -0.14 33.80
C PRO A 487 -13.88 -0.53 32.41
N LEU A 488 -13.73 0.34 31.40
CA LEU A 488 -14.16 0.07 30.03
C LEU A 488 -13.37 -1.08 29.40
N VAL A 489 -12.06 -1.15 29.60
CA VAL A 489 -11.21 -2.28 29.18
C VAL A 489 -11.70 -3.59 29.82
N ALA A 490 -11.97 -3.58 31.13
CA ALA A 490 -12.47 -4.75 31.84
C ALA A 490 -13.85 -5.20 31.34
N ALA A 491 -14.77 -4.26 31.14
CA ALA A 491 -16.12 -4.53 30.64
C ALA A 491 -16.08 -5.18 29.25
N TRP A 492 -15.25 -4.65 28.33
CA TRP A 492 -15.11 -5.22 26.98
C TRP A 492 -14.52 -6.64 27.01
N ARG A 493 -13.47 -6.88 27.80
CA ARG A 493 -12.85 -8.20 27.93
C ARG A 493 -13.80 -9.23 28.52
N ASN A 494 -14.59 -8.84 29.53
CA ASN A 494 -15.61 -9.69 30.13
C ASN A 494 -16.76 -9.99 29.17
N ALA A 495 -17.13 -9.03 28.32
CA ALA A 495 -18.14 -9.21 27.28
C ALA A 495 -17.65 -10.10 26.11
N SER A 496 -16.34 -10.22 25.92
CA SER A 496 -15.74 -10.95 24.79
C SER A 496 -14.70 -11.98 25.25
N PRO A 497 -15.07 -12.93 26.14
CA PRO A 497 -14.12 -13.86 26.75
C PRO A 497 -13.47 -14.81 25.74
N ASN A 498 -14.19 -15.19 24.67
CA ASN A 498 -13.64 -16.08 23.65
C ASN A 498 -12.56 -15.40 22.81
N ILE A 499 -12.67 -14.08 22.55
CA ILE A 499 -11.63 -13.32 21.89
C ILE A 499 -10.37 -13.24 22.77
N VAL A 500 -10.53 -12.99 24.07
CA VAL A 500 -9.42 -12.99 25.03
C VAL A 500 -8.75 -14.37 25.09
N ASN A 501 -9.52 -15.43 25.12
CA ASN A 501 -9.00 -16.81 25.09
C ASN A 501 -8.26 -17.12 23.79
N PHE A 502 -8.76 -16.61 22.66
CA PHE A 502 -8.11 -16.75 21.35
C PHE A 502 -6.72 -16.09 21.32
N TRP A 503 -6.56 -14.91 21.92
CA TRP A 503 -5.24 -14.26 22.01
C TRP A 503 -4.20 -15.17 22.67
N TRP A 504 -4.56 -15.75 23.81
CA TRP A 504 -3.63 -16.55 24.60
C TRP A 504 -3.45 -17.97 24.05
N ALA A 505 -4.46 -18.51 23.38
CA ALA A 505 -4.32 -19.78 22.66
C ALA A 505 -3.34 -19.65 21.48
N VAL A 506 -3.37 -18.53 20.74
CA VAL A 506 -2.42 -18.23 19.67
C VAL A 506 -1.01 -17.99 20.23
N ASP A 507 -0.87 -17.25 21.34
CA ASP A 507 0.42 -17.03 22.00
C ASP A 507 1.06 -18.36 22.39
N LYS A 508 0.29 -19.21 23.07
CA LYS A 508 0.73 -20.54 23.49
C LYS A 508 1.13 -21.42 22.30
N ALA A 509 0.27 -21.52 21.27
CA ALA A 509 0.55 -22.35 20.11
C ALA A 509 1.82 -21.90 19.37
N ALA A 510 2.03 -20.59 19.22
CA ALA A 510 3.24 -20.05 18.60
C ALA A 510 4.50 -20.33 19.44
N LYS A 511 4.44 -20.15 20.76
CA LYS A 511 5.56 -20.47 21.68
C LYS A 511 5.88 -21.96 21.67
N ASP A 512 4.89 -22.84 21.78
CA ASP A 512 5.06 -24.30 21.76
C ASP A 512 5.71 -24.74 20.43
N ALA A 513 5.25 -24.19 19.28
CA ALA A 513 5.85 -24.49 17.98
C ALA A 513 7.30 -24.04 17.88
N ILE A 514 7.67 -22.89 18.45
CA ILE A 514 9.06 -22.38 18.47
C ILE A 514 9.95 -23.23 19.40
N ALA A 515 9.46 -23.58 20.60
CA ALA A 515 10.22 -24.33 21.60
C ALA A 515 10.44 -25.77 21.17
N ASP A 516 9.39 -26.47 20.79
CA ASP A 516 9.38 -27.91 20.56
C ASP A 516 9.76 -28.31 19.13
N LYS A 517 9.77 -27.35 18.20
CA LYS A 517 9.94 -27.58 16.74
C LYS A 517 8.92 -28.58 16.18
N LYS A 518 7.70 -28.55 16.70
CA LYS A 518 6.57 -29.37 16.28
C LYS A 518 5.42 -28.50 15.80
N GLU A 519 4.59 -29.05 14.93
CA GLU A 519 3.33 -28.41 14.59
C GLU A 519 2.39 -28.31 15.79
N THR A 520 1.76 -27.15 15.93
CA THR A 520 0.72 -26.90 16.92
C THR A 520 -0.52 -26.33 16.24
N TYR A 521 -1.67 -26.49 16.86
CA TYR A 521 -2.96 -26.17 16.25
C TYR A 521 -3.85 -25.42 17.24
N THR A 522 -4.51 -24.37 16.77
CA THR A 522 -5.57 -23.71 17.53
C THR A 522 -6.51 -22.93 16.60
N HIS A 523 -7.82 -22.94 16.85
CA HIS A 523 -8.83 -22.15 16.13
C HIS A 523 -8.74 -22.23 14.60
N GLY A 524 -8.49 -23.42 14.04
CA GLY A 524 -8.34 -23.62 12.60
C GLY A 524 -7.03 -23.10 11.99
N LEU A 525 -6.06 -22.75 12.83
CA LEU A 525 -4.74 -22.28 12.45
C LEU A 525 -3.69 -23.35 12.75
N THR A 526 -2.69 -23.47 11.88
CA THR A 526 -1.51 -24.33 12.08
C THR A 526 -0.28 -23.46 12.27
N PHE A 527 0.54 -23.80 13.27
CA PHE A 527 1.80 -23.14 13.59
C PHE A 527 2.93 -24.13 13.39
N GLU A 528 3.88 -23.82 12.54
CA GLU A 528 5.04 -24.66 12.22
C GLU A 528 6.32 -23.86 12.37
N CYS A 529 7.26 -24.31 13.18
CA CYS A 529 8.59 -23.70 13.26
C CYS A 529 9.63 -24.61 12.60
N ALA A 530 9.94 -24.30 11.33
CA ALA A 530 10.87 -25.07 10.51
C ALA A 530 11.87 -24.13 9.78
N HIS A 531 13.11 -24.62 9.60
CA HIS A 531 14.15 -23.95 8.80
C HIS A 531 14.44 -22.50 9.20
N GLY A 532 14.31 -22.16 10.48
CA GLY A 532 14.52 -20.81 11.00
C GLY A 532 13.36 -19.85 10.78
N MET A 533 12.17 -20.37 10.46
CA MET A 533 10.94 -19.60 10.25
C MET A 533 9.83 -20.12 11.15
N LEU A 534 9.00 -19.24 11.66
CA LEU A 534 7.67 -19.60 12.15
C LEU A 534 6.66 -19.28 11.06
N PHE A 535 5.95 -20.30 10.60
CA PHE A 535 4.83 -20.20 9.67
C PHE A 535 3.51 -20.34 10.42
N ILE A 536 2.57 -19.46 10.12
CA ILE A 536 1.18 -19.56 10.58
C ILE A 536 0.31 -19.76 9.37
N THR A 537 -0.25 -20.95 9.19
CA THR A 537 -1.12 -21.28 8.06
C THR A 537 -2.54 -20.81 8.36
N LEU A 538 -3.04 -19.94 7.50
CA LEU A 538 -4.41 -19.41 7.52
C LEU A 538 -5.38 -20.42 6.90
N PRO A 539 -6.70 -20.29 7.13
CA PRO A 539 -7.71 -21.25 6.65
C PRO A 539 -7.72 -21.51 5.14
N ASN A 540 -7.30 -20.52 4.33
CA ASN A 540 -7.17 -20.68 2.87
C ASN A 540 -5.86 -21.36 2.42
N GLY A 541 -4.97 -21.72 3.34
CA GLY A 541 -3.67 -22.33 3.08
C GLY A 541 -2.52 -21.33 2.89
N ARG A 542 -2.78 -20.01 2.89
CA ARG A 542 -1.74 -18.99 2.86
C ARG A 542 -0.99 -18.93 4.20
N LYS A 543 0.32 -18.70 4.17
CA LYS A 543 1.15 -18.65 5.37
C LYS A 543 1.55 -17.20 5.70
N LEU A 544 1.48 -16.86 6.99
CA LEU A 544 2.19 -15.70 7.56
C LEU A 544 3.56 -16.18 8.03
N SER A 545 4.61 -15.40 7.78
CA SER A 545 6.00 -15.82 8.00
C SER A 545 6.72 -14.89 8.97
N TYR A 546 7.43 -15.46 9.95
CA TYR A 546 8.24 -14.75 10.94
C TYR A 546 9.66 -15.29 10.91
N VAL A 547 10.63 -14.44 10.57
CA VAL A 547 12.04 -14.82 10.33
C VAL A 547 12.79 -14.97 11.66
N LYS A 548 13.51 -16.07 11.83
CA LYS A 548 14.35 -16.39 13.00
C LYS A 548 13.63 -16.15 14.33
N PRO A 549 12.48 -16.78 14.56
CA PRO A 549 11.70 -16.63 15.80
C PRO A 549 12.50 -17.13 16.98
N LYS A 550 12.37 -16.44 18.13
CA LYS A 550 12.95 -16.84 19.42
C LYS A 550 11.99 -16.50 20.54
N ILE A 551 12.02 -17.30 21.61
CA ILE A 551 11.42 -16.95 22.89
C ILE A 551 12.50 -16.28 23.72
N ALA A 552 12.18 -15.12 24.29
CA ALA A 552 13.08 -14.35 25.14
C ALA A 552 12.28 -13.70 26.27
N GLU A 553 12.93 -13.37 27.37
CA GLU A 553 12.35 -12.55 28.42
C GLU A 553 12.15 -11.11 27.92
N ASN A 554 10.97 -10.54 28.15
CA ASN A 554 10.65 -9.15 27.82
C ASN A 554 11.03 -8.18 28.93
N GLU A 555 10.91 -6.88 28.72
CA GLU A 555 11.21 -5.83 29.70
C GLU A 555 10.39 -5.93 31.01
N TYR A 556 9.31 -6.72 31.03
CA TYR A 556 8.42 -6.93 32.18
C TYR A 556 8.69 -8.26 32.92
N GLY A 557 9.75 -8.99 32.55
CA GLY A 557 10.11 -10.28 33.17
C GLY A 557 9.26 -11.49 32.72
N GLY A 558 8.46 -11.35 31.69
CA GLY A 558 7.66 -12.42 31.08
C GLY A 558 8.27 -12.94 29.77
N GLU A 559 7.92 -14.17 29.40
CA GLU A 559 8.33 -14.71 28.10
C GLU A 559 7.56 -14.05 26.95
N SER A 560 8.29 -13.57 25.95
CA SER A 560 7.73 -13.04 24.70
C SER A 560 8.37 -13.71 23.48
N ILE A 561 7.70 -13.58 22.33
CA ILE A 561 8.23 -14.00 21.04
C ILE A 561 8.95 -12.82 20.40
N SER A 562 10.13 -13.05 19.86
CA SER A 562 10.83 -12.07 19.02
C SER A 562 11.20 -12.69 17.69
N TYR A 563 11.28 -11.87 16.64
CA TYR A 563 11.65 -12.28 15.29
C TYR A 563 12.39 -11.16 14.57
N GLU A 564 13.10 -11.47 13.48
CA GLU A 564 13.74 -10.46 12.64
C GLU A 564 12.74 -9.90 11.61
N GLY A 565 12.72 -8.58 11.42
CA GLY A 565 11.81 -7.91 10.51
C GLY A 565 12.10 -6.43 10.35
N ILE A 566 11.29 -5.72 9.57
CA ILE A 566 11.40 -4.27 9.42
C ILE A 566 10.64 -3.62 10.58
N GLY A 567 11.39 -2.95 11.47
CA GLY A 567 10.84 -2.23 12.63
C GLY A 567 10.24 -0.87 12.27
N THR A 568 9.75 -0.15 13.28
CA THR A 568 9.14 1.20 13.15
C THR A 568 10.09 2.23 12.52
N GLN A 569 11.40 2.09 12.74
CA GLN A 569 12.44 2.92 12.13
C GLN A 569 12.79 2.53 10.69
N LYS A 570 12.01 1.63 10.06
CA LYS A 570 12.23 1.10 8.71
C LYS A 570 13.60 0.42 8.51
N LYS A 571 14.19 -0.09 9.60
CA LYS A 571 15.42 -0.90 9.58
C LYS A 571 15.09 -2.36 9.87
N TRP A 572 15.90 -3.27 9.32
CA TRP A 572 15.84 -4.68 9.64
C TRP A 572 16.45 -4.88 11.04
N ASP A 573 15.63 -5.36 11.96
CA ASP A 573 15.99 -5.51 13.36
C ASP A 573 15.18 -6.61 14.02
N ARG A 574 15.48 -6.92 15.27
CA ARG A 574 14.70 -7.83 16.09
C ARG A 574 13.49 -7.10 16.69
N ILE A 575 12.33 -7.69 16.49
CA ILE A 575 11.04 -7.14 16.89
C ILE A 575 10.39 -8.10 17.88
N GLU A 576 9.89 -7.58 18.99
CA GLU A 576 9.06 -8.32 19.93
C GLU A 576 7.61 -8.41 19.44
N THR A 577 6.98 -9.54 19.75
CA THR A 577 5.54 -9.78 19.50
C THR A 577 4.94 -10.67 20.56
N TYR A 578 3.62 -10.73 20.61
CA TYR A 578 2.85 -11.48 21.60
C TYR A 578 1.49 -11.85 21.00
N GLY A 579 0.76 -12.74 21.66
CA GLY A 579 -0.48 -13.34 21.14
C GLY A 579 -1.45 -12.36 20.49
N PRO A 580 -1.94 -11.32 21.16
CA PRO A 580 -2.83 -10.32 20.57
C PRO A 580 -2.29 -9.67 19.30
N LYS A 581 -0.98 -9.40 19.21
CA LYS A 581 -0.36 -8.83 18.01
C LYS A 581 -0.25 -9.83 16.87
N ILE A 582 -0.06 -11.10 17.18
CA ILE A 582 -0.11 -12.17 16.18
C ILE A 582 -1.55 -12.35 15.68
N VAL A 583 -2.56 -12.30 16.58
CA VAL A 583 -3.98 -12.34 16.22
C VAL A 583 -4.35 -11.17 15.30
N GLU A 584 -3.87 -9.95 15.55
CA GLU A 584 -4.05 -8.82 14.63
C GLU A 584 -3.57 -9.17 13.21
N ASN A 585 -2.37 -9.74 13.09
CA ASN A 585 -1.82 -10.14 11.79
C ASN A 585 -2.66 -11.26 11.13
N ILE A 586 -3.13 -12.24 11.91
CA ILE A 586 -3.99 -13.32 11.43
C ILE A 586 -5.32 -12.77 10.90
N VAL A 587 -5.99 -11.92 11.67
CA VAL A 587 -7.28 -11.34 11.32
C VAL A 587 -7.16 -10.44 10.10
N GLN A 588 -6.18 -9.56 10.07
CA GLN A 588 -5.91 -8.68 8.94
C GLN A 588 -5.50 -9.46 7.68
N GLY A 589 -4.70 -10.52 7.84
CA GLY A 589 -4.33 -11.41 6.75
C GLY A 589 -5.54 -12.15 6.18
N THR A 590 -6.42 -12.66 7.03
CA THR A 590 -7.65 -13.37 6.62
C THR A 590 -8.66 -12.40 5.98
N ALA A 591 -8.83 -11.20 6.52
CA ALA A 591 -9.68 -10.16 5.91
C ALA A 591 -9.18 -9.81 4.49
N ARG A 592 -7.85 -9.69 4.31
CA ARG A 592 -7.23 -9.51 2.98
C ARG A 592 -7.56 -10.68 2.04
N ASP A 593 -7.54 -11.92 2.54
CA ASP A 593 -7.83 -13.11 1.73
C ASP A 593 -9.32 -13.17 1.33
N VAL A 594 -10.23 -12.70 2.19
CA VAL A 594 -11.64 -12.50 1.84
C VAL A 594 -11.78 -11.48 0.71
N LEU A 595 -11.08 -10.34 0.79
CA LEU A 595 -11.09 -9.34 -0.29
C LEU A 595 -10.55 -9.92 -1.61
N CYS A 596 -9.49 -10.74 -1.58
CA CYS A 596 -8.98 -11.41 -2.78
C CYS A 596 -10.02 -12.36 -3.40
N ASN A 597 -10.78 -13.08 -2.57
CA ASN A 597 -11.89 -13.89 -3.08
C ASN A 597 -12.95 -13.02 -3.79
N SER A 598 -13.27 -11.86 -3.22
CA SER A 598 -14.23 -10.93 -3.85
C SER A 598 -13.68 -10.36 -5.17
N ILE A 599 -12.41 -10.01 -5.22
CA ILE A 599 -11.75 -9.59 -6.47
C ILE A 599 -11.84 -10.69 -7.53
N LYS A 600 -11.64 -11.96 -7.16
CA LYS A 600 -11.79 -13.10 -8.08
C LYS A 600 -13.25 -13.29 -8.52
N THR A 601 -14.20 -13.18 -7.61
CA THR A 601 -15.64 -13.27 -7.93
C THR A 601 -16.08 -12.18 -8.89
N LEU A 602 -15.52 -10.97 -8.73
CA LEU A 602 -15.82 -9.79 -9.53
C LEU A 602 -14.84 -9.58 -10.72
N ARG A 603 -14.00 -10.57 -11.06
CA ARG A 603 -12.97 -10.44 -12.11
C ARG A 603 -13.51 -10.02 -13.48
N ASN A 604 -14.75 -10.39 -13.79
CA ASN A 604 -15.41 -10.01 -15.05
C ASN A 604 -15.85 -8.54 -15.06
N TYR A 605 -15.85 -7.87 -13.92
CA TYR A 605 -16.11 -6.45 -13.80
C TYR A 605 -14.81 -5.65 -13.88
N ARG A 606 -14.93 -4.40 -14.25
CA ARG A 606 -13.77 -3.50 -14.38
C ARG A 606 -13.40 -2.88 -13.03
N ILE A 607 -12.75 -3.66 -12.17
CA ILE A 607 -12.17 -3.15 -10.92
C ILE A 607 -11.02 -2.21 -11.31
N VAL A 608 -11.07 -0.96 -10.86
CA VAL A 608 -10.07 0.09 -11.16
C VAL A 608 -9.27 0.51 -9.94
N GLY A 609 -9.70 0.09 -8.75
CA GLY A 609 -9.01 0.38 -7.51
C GLY A 609 -9.61 -0.36 -6.32
N HIS A 610 -8.87 -0.33 -5.22
CA HIS A 610 -9.33 -0.83 -3.93
C HIS A 610 -8.67 -0.04 -2.79
N VAL A 611 -9.37 0.09 -1.67
CA VAL A 611 -8.89 0.82 -0.48
C VAL A 611 -9.25 -0.01 0.75
N HIS A 612 -8.26 -0.60 1.43
CA HIS A 612 -8.45 -1.51 2.57
C HIS A 612 -9.34 -2.71 2.23
N ASP A 613 -10.61 -2.62 2.52
CA ASP A 613 -11.70 -3.60 2.31
C ASP A 613 -12.77 -3.12 1.30
N GLU A 614 -12.51 -2.00 0.63
CA GLU A 614 -13.35 -1.35 -0.37
C GLU A 614 -12.87 -1.67 -1.79
N LEU A 615 -13.81 -1.89 -2.72
CA LEU A 615 -13.55 -2.03 -4.16
C LEU A 615 -14.18 -0.86 -4.93
N ILE A 616 -13.44 -0.31 -5.89
CA ILE A 616 -13.90 0.74 -6.82
C ILE A 616 -14.04 0.09 -8.19
N ILE A 617 -15.25 0.02 -8.70
CA ILE A 617 -15.59 -0.74 -9.91
C ILE A 617 -16.25 0.19 -10.93
N GLU A 618 -15.68 0.28 -12.14
CA GLU A 618 -16.33 0.93 -13.30
C GLU A 618 -17.37 0.00 -13.89
N VAL A 619 -18.64 0.39 -13.85
CA VAL A 619 -19.76 -0.42 -14.36
C VAL A 619 -20.63 0.35 -15.32
N PRO A 620 -21.35 -0.34 -16.27
CA PRO A 620 -22.37 0.29 -17.09
C PRO A 620 -23.48 0.89 -16.23
N MET A 621 -24.20 1.89 -16.78
CA MET A 621 -25.25 2.62 -16.05
C MET A 621 -26.39 1.73 -15.51
N TYR A 622 -26.65 0.57 -16.13
CA TYR A 622 -27.71 -0.38 -15.72
C TYR A 622 -27.33 -1.27 -14.54
N GLU A 623 -26.03 -1.37 -14.20
CA GLU A 623 -25.58 -2.26 -13.13
C GLU A 623 -26.03 -1.71 -11.76
N THR A 624 -26.31 -2.61 -10.81
CA THR A 624 -26.87 -2.26 -9.51
C THR A 624 -25.86 -2.45 -8.37
N VAL A 625 -25.97 -1.57 -7.38
CA VAL A 625 -25.18 -1.67 -6.13
C VAL A 625 -25.45 -3.01 -5.44
N GLU A 626 -26.73 -3.41 -5.39
CA GLU A 626 -27.14 -4.66 -4.73
C GLU A 626 -26.45 -5.89 -5.35
N ASN A 627 -26.42 -5.97 -6.69
CA ASN A 627 -25.75 -7.09 -7.38
C ASN A 627 -24.26 -7.16 -7.04
N ILE A 628 -23.57 -6.02 -7.11
CA ILE A 628 -22.13 -5.94 -6.80
C ILE A 628 -21.86 -6.31 -5.33
N CYS A 629 -22.64 -5.76 -4.38
CA CYS A 629 -22.50 -6.05 -2.96
C CYS A 629 -22.76 -7.54 -2.66
N ASN A 630 -23.77 -8.15 -3.29
CA ASN A 630 -24.08 -9.58 -3.15
C ASN A 630 -22.93 -10.46 -3.69
N LEU A 631 -22.34 -10.09 -4.82
CA LEU A 631 -21.19 -10.78 -5.38
C LEU A 631 -19.94 -10.62 -4.50
N MET A 632 -19.70 -9.42 -3.97
CA MET A 632 -18.58 -9.13 -3.06
C MET A 632 -18.70 -9.90 -1.75
N ALA A 633 -19.91 -9.97 -1.17
CA ALA A 633 -20.18 -10.65 0.10
C ALA A 633 -20.27 -12.18 -0.03
N LYS A 634 -19.99 -12.76 -1.19
CA LYS A 634 -20.01 -14.19 -1.39
C LYS A 634 -18.91 -14.86 -0.56
N THR A 635 -19.36 -15.67 0.41
CA THR A 635 -18.46 -16.31 1.38
C THR A 635 -17.57 -17.37 0.70
N PRO A 636 -16.25 -17.31 0.91
CA PRO A 636 -15.33 -18.34 0.40
C PRO A 636 -15.59 -19.71 1.00
N SER A 637 -15.30 -20.79 0.25
CA SER A 637 -15.52 -22.18 0.70
C SER A 637 -14.70 -22.55 1.95
N TRP A 638 -13.53 -21.93 2.14
CA TRP A 638 -12.65 -22.18 3.28
C TRP A 638 -13.10 -21.49 4.60
N CYS A 639 -14.15 -20.65 4.56
CA CYS A 639 -14.77 -20.00 5.72
C CYS A 639 -16.29 -19.90 5.55
N SER A 640 -16.94 -20.98 5.11
CA SER A 640 -18.35 -21.01 4.71
C SER A 640 -19.36 -20.56 5.78
N ASP A 641 -18.96 -20.54 7.02
CA ASP A 641 -19.74 -20.09 8.18
C ASP A 641 -19.42 -18.64 8.63
N LEU A 642 -18.46 -17.96 7.97
CA LEU A 642 -18.20 -16.56 8.20
C LEU A 642 -19.33 -15.69 7.63
N VAL A 643 -19.97 -14.91 8.49
CA VAL A 643 -21.06 -14.01 8.10
C VAL A 643 -20.47 -12.76 7.45
N LEU A 644 -20.53 -12.67 6.12
CA LEU A 644 -20.08 -11.49 5.35
C LEU A 644 -21.27 -10.58 5.00
N ARG A 645 -20.98 -9.30 4.91
CA ARG A 645 -21.87 -8.28 4.36
C ARG A 645 -21.02 -7.21 3.69
N ALA A 646 -21.42 -6.80 2.49
CA ALA A 646 -20.91 -5.62 1.82
C ALA A 646 -22.03 -4.60 1.66
N ASP A 647 -21.70 -3.35 1.88
CA ASP A 647 -22.54 -2.19 1.63
C ASP A 647 -21.87 -1.34 0.53
N GLY A 648 -22.64 -0.54 -0.19
CA GLY A 648 -22.04 0.24 -1.29
C GLY A 648 -22.95 1.35 -1.76
N TYR A 649 -22.40 2.14 -2.67
CA TYR A 649 -23.11 3.24 -3.33
C TYR A 649 -22.62 3.40 -4.77
N GLU A 650 -23.41 4.11 -5.59
CA GLU A 650 -23.01 4.47 -6.93
C GLU A 650 -22.68 5.96 -7.01
N CYS A 651 -21.73 6.33 -7.88
CA CYS A 651 -21.33 7.73 -8.06
C CYS A 651 -20.69 7.98 -9.42
N GLN A 652 -20.72 9.25 -9.86
CA GLN A 652 -20.01 9.76 -11.03
C GLN A 652 -18.62 10.37 -10.68
N LEU A 653 -18.38 10.55 -9.41
CA LEU A 653 -17.14 11.05 -8.83
C LEU A 653 -16.82 10.17 -7.63
N TYR A 654 -15.59 9.71 -7.48
CA TYR A 654 -15.22 8.96 -6.28
C TYR A 654 -15.35 9.86 -5.04
N LYS A 655 -16.12 9.43 -4.08
CA LYS A 655 -16.29 10.07 -2.77
C LYS A 655 -16.34 9.01 -1.68
N LYS A 656 -16.24 9.41 -0.43
CA LYS A 656 -16.46 8.51 0.70
C LYS A 656 -17.64 9.07 1.51
N ASP A 657 -18.67 8.26 1.66
CA ASP A 657 -19.83 8.60 2.47
C ASP A 657 -19.52 8.60 3.96
#